data_15e32c47bb597c032c467f7ba0bd0d12
#
_entry.id   15e32c47bb597c032c467f7ba0bd0d12
#
_cell.length_a   1.000
_cell.length_b   1.000
_cell.length_c   1.000
_cell.angle_alpha   90.00
_cell.angle_beta   90.00
_cell.angle_gamma   90.00
#
_symmetry.space_group_name_H-M   'P 1'
#
loop_
_entity.id
_entity.type
_entity.pdbx_description
1 polymer ?
#
loop_
_entity_poly.entity_id
_entity_poly.type
_entity_poly.pdbx_seq_one_letter_code
_entity_poly.pdbx_strand_id
1 'polypeptide(L)'
;MRLCWIRVFLPVSVAIVACATSGYAQTADVAARDATARGASATAPAEAAGKRALTFLDVMKFRQIKSPVLASTGTAVAYQSQPDRGDGEVIVYDLAQQREHRIARGQKPLFSDDGKWLAVLVAPPAFAQTDPAPKQGVVLLELKSGKQTVHERVQSVVFSKDSAWVAWRHYQPAKKDAADPDASKAKSDDASKGAEATTTPKANKLRDAGTPLKVWRLGSAAPMVATDHAIHFAFRPDSKSLFYAVAEPTGASNGLYRRSLDSQPGEAHPVMVRANHVVTAMAWTENGDRFAAADAPQDDLGDKGDGTIYLIKADKAQRIAWTGATGEQWVMPTSPELRWSKQGHRLFTGFWHREMAEKVRALAAHKRAADEQKKAGKKLAADVIPDDAFDLEALVDERKLDIWHSDDPQISTEQKVRWQRDSKQTYAAVWHGDTGKLVQLADRKMQSVSVPEGSLIGLGSDRARYAKETTWDGRFEDVYVVDVRAAARRLVRSHLPAGTTTMGPTGQHMLYWHSGYWNHFDRATSKHLNVTGVLRTPFANEDHDYPSDVPSYGTAGWRADGQAVYVYDKYDIWEFAFDASGSCAARNLTLGEGRKTHRTFRIVDLDEDDPHVDVSKPLLLSVSHELQKYRGLCMLVDGKVESLVEEAANYAVLADSDDGGKVLFTRQTYRDFPDLWVGDFELGNSVQVSHLGEQTEPFAWGSAELVDWQSLDGKPLQGVLIKPDDFEAGKRYPVLVYYYRFFSQRLHDFNSVVVNHRPCFPYYASNGYCVFLPDIRFDIGNPGYAATKCLVPGVQKLIDMGVAKPDGIGLHGHSWSGYQTAFVITQTNRFACALAGAPVSNMTSAYGGIRWQSGMSRQFQYEKTQSRIGGSLWTDLDLYIENSPVFFADRIQTPLLIQFGDEDGAVPWTQGIELYMAMRRLQKPCVFLQYRGEPHHLKQYANKLDYSIRMKQYLDHYCVGGKAPAWIASGEPYRGR
;
A
#
# COMPACT_ATOMS: atom_id res chain seq x y z
N MET A 1 0.89 18.63 -7.52
CA MET A 1 2.08 18.04 -6.89
C MET A 1 1.87 16.54 -6.83
N ARG A 2 2.44 15.86 -7.78
CA ARG A 2 2.59 14.42 -7.62
C ARG A 2 3.57 14.21 -6.48
N LEU A 3 3.07 13.73 -5.36
CA LEU A 3 3.90 12.92 -4.50
C LEU A 3 4.27 11.72 -5.36
N CYS A 4 5.48 11.71 -5.86
CA CYS A 4 6.11 10.47 -6.26
C CYS A 4 6.10 9.55 -5.04
N TRP A 5 5.04 8.79 -4.88
CA TRP A 5 5.08 7.55 -4.15
C TRP A 5 5.82 6.58 -5.08
N ILE A 6 7.14 6.66 -5.03
CA ILE A 6 7.92 5.48 -5.40
C ILE A 6 7.42 4.38 -4.46
N ARG A 7 6.46 3.62 -4.94
CA ARG A 7 6.20 2.29 -4.41
C ARG A 7 7.39 1.44 -4.81
N VAL A 8 8.46 1.58 -4.06
CA VAL A 8 9.40 0.49 -3.94
C VAL A 8 8.60 -0.67 -3.35
N PHE A 9 8.15 -1.57 -4.20
CA PHE A 9 7.69 -2.88 -3.79
C PHE A 9 8.92 -3.67 -3.29
N LEU A 10 9.35 -3.33 -2.10
CA LEU A 10 10.08 -4.29 -1.29
C LEU A 10 9.04 -5.32 -0.81
N PRO A 11 9.24 -6.60 -1.06
CA PRO A 11 8.44 -7.61 -0.40
C PRO A 11 8.73 -7.49 1.09
N VAL A 12 7.76 -7.00 1.84
CA VAL A 12 7.77 -7.14 3.30
C VAL A 12 7.63 -8.64 3.57
N SER A 13 8.75 -9.28 3.80
CA SER A 13 8.79 -10.57 4.45
C SER A 13 8.28 -10.37 5.87
N VAL A 14 7.01 -10.67 6.08
CA VAL A 14 6.44 -10.77 7.41
C VAL A 14 7.10 -11.98 8.06
N ALA A 15 8.08 -11.74 8.90
CA ALA A 15 8.57 -12.73 9.83
C ALA A 15 7.49 -12.94 10.90
N ILE A 16 6.74 -14.02 10.75
CA ILE A 16 5.87 -14.53 11.81
C ILE A 16 6.79 -15.13 12.87
N VAL A 17 6.92 -14.44 13.97
CA VAL A 17 7.48 -15.03 15.20
C VAL A 17 6.41 -15.96 15.77
N ALA A 18 6.58 -17.25 15.55
CA ALA A 18 5.81 -18.29 16.23
C ALA A 18 6.38 -18.44 17.64
N CYS A 19 5.66 -17.99 18.65
CA CYS A 19 5.85 -18.47 20.01
C CYS A 19 5.23 -19.86 20.11
N ALA A 20 6.10 -20.86 20.25
CA ALA A 20 5.72 -22.20 20.62
C ALA A 20 5.43 -22.26 22.12
N THR A 21 4.21 -22.61 22.50
CA THR A 21 3.92 -23.17 23.80
C THR A 21 3.50 -24.62 23.64
N SER A 22 4.23 -25.44 24.34
CA SER A 22 4.13 -26.88 24.46
C SER A 22 2.79 -27.38 24.93
N GLY A 23 2.47 -28.54 24.43
CA GLY A 23 1.29 -29.34 24.49
C GLY A 23 0.73 -29.78 25.84
N TYR A 24 -0.49 -30.26 25.73
CA TYR A 24 -0.99 -31.44 26.43
C TYR A 24 -2.07 -32.08 25.57
N ALA A 25 -1.83 -33.32 25.22
CA ALA A 25 -2.80 -34.18 24.59
C ALA A 25 -3.73 -34.76 25.65
N GLN A 26 -5.03 -34.74 25.42
CA GLN A 26 -5.93 -35.71 25.98
C GLN A 26 -7.03 -36.04 24.95
N THR A 27 -7.11 -37.29 24.66
CA THR A 27 -8.09 -38.01 23.86
C THR A 27 -9.46 -38.02 24.52
N ALA A 28 -10.52 -37.79 23.75
CA ALA A 28 -11.84 -38.32 24.05
C ALA A 28 -12.57 -38.61 22.74
N ASP A 29 -12.81 -39.86 22.52
CA ASP A 29 -13.77 -40.49 21.59
C ASP A 29 -15.19 -39.95 21.82
N VAL A 30 -15.89 -39.59 20.77
CA VAL A 30 -17.35 -39.65 20.69
C VAL A 30 -17.78 -40.07 19.28
N ALA A 31 -18.52 -41.18 19.31
CA ALA A 31 -18.99 -41.98 18.24
C ALA A 31 -19.79 -41.33 17.12
N ALA A 32 -19.63 -41.91 15.96
CA ALA A 32 -20.46 -41.77 14.78
C ALA A 32 -21.96 -42.10 15.05
N ARG A 33 -22.85 -41.32 14.45
CA ARG A 33 -24.19 -41.82 14.06
C ARG A 33 -24.46 -41.49 12.60
N ASP A 34 -24.51 -42.54 11.84
CA ASP A 34 -25.06 -42.66 10.51
C ASP A 34 -26.53 -42.21 10.46
N ALA A 35 -26.90 -41.51 9.42
CA ALA A 35 -28.24 -41.48 8.91
C ALA A 35 -28.23 -41.31 7.39
N THR A 36 -28.27 -42.41 6.72
CA THR A 36 -28.65 -42.56 5.32
C THR A 36 -30.07 -42.08 5.08
N ALA A 37 -30.24 -41.21 4.10
CA ALA A 37 -31.51 -41.07 3.39
C ALA A 37 -31.23 -40.92 1.90
N ARG A 38 -31.47 -42.00 1.17
CA ARG A 38 -31.68 -42.00 -0.29
C ARG A 38 -33.08 -41.49 -0.60
N GLY A 39 -33.14 -40.72 -1.72
CA GLY A 39 -34.34 -40.86 -2.51
C GLY A 39 -34.91 -39.63 -3.15
N ALA A 40 -34.94 -39.72 -4.45
CA ALA A 40 -35.89 -39.10 -5.38
C ALA A 40 -35.50 -37.78 -6.02
N SER A 41 -34.98 -37.95 -7.22
CA SER A 41 -35.07 -37.00 -8.33
C SER A 41 -36.55 -36.67 -8.60
N ALA A 42 -36.87 -35.39 -8.42
CA ALA A 42 -38.06 -34.80 -9.01
C ALA A 42 -37.63 -33.54 -9.74
N THR A 43 -37.56 -33.63 -11.05
CA THR A 43 -37.49 -32.45 -11.92
C THR A 43 -38.73 -31.64 -11.75
N ALA A 44 -38.66 -30.54 -10.99
CA ALA A 44 -39.66 -29.49 -10.99
C ALA A 44 -39.42 -28.56 -12.18
N PRO A 45 -40.45 -27.97 -12.80
CA PRO A 45 -40.28 -27.04 -13.89
C PRO A 45 -39.58 -25.78 -13.37
N ALA A 46 -38.73 -25.19 -14.19
CA ALA A 46 -38.06 -23.92 -13.91
C ALA A 46 -39.15 -22.81 -13.83
N GLU A 47 -39.65 -22.54 -12.63
CA GLU A 47 -40.25 -21.26 -12.31
C GLU A 47 -39.14 -20.23 -12.43
N ALA A 48 -39.42 -19.08 -13.05
CA ALA A 48 -38.52 -17.95 -13.11
C ALA A 48 -38.19 -17.57 -11.65
N ALA A 49 -37.05 -18.02 -11.17
CA ALA A 49 -36.60 -17.77 -9.81
C ALA A 49 -36.40 -16.27 -9.62
N GLY A 50 -37.28 -15.62 -8.84
CA GLY A 50 -37.14 -14.22 -8.45
C GLY A 50 -35.81 -14.02 -7.78
N LYS A 51 -35.21 -12.82 -7.92
CA LYS A 51 -33.96 -12.43 -7.26
C LYS A 51 -34.10 -12.64 -5.76
N ARG A 52 -33.01 -13.14 -5.14
CA ARG A 52 -32.94 -13.40 -3.70
C ARG A 52 -32.03 -12.46 -2.94
N ALA A 53 -32.21 -12.39 -1.64
CA ALA A 53 -31.31 -11.65 -0.76
C ALA A 53 -29.90 -12.28 -0.70
N LEU A 54 -28.88 -11.44 -0.55
CA LEU A 54 -27.50 -11.84 -0.26
C LEU A 54 -27.41 -12.45 1.16
N THR A 55 -26.71 -13.58 1.28
CA THR A 55 -26.31 -14.16 2.56
C THR A 55 -24.82 -13.87 2.83
N PHE A 56 -24.35 -14.07 4.06
CA PHE A 56 -22.89 -13.97 4.33
C PHE A 56 -22.10 -15.04 3.58
N LEU A 57 -22.67 -16.18 3.25
CA LEU A 57 -22.05 -17.19 2.42
C LEU A 57 -21.80 -16.67 0.98
N ASP A 58 -22.76 -15.93 0.43
CA ASP A 58 -22.62 -15.29 -0.88
C ASP A 58 -21.52 -14.22 -0.83
N VAL A 59 -21.50 -13.39 0.22
CA VAL A 59 -20.46 -12.39 0.42
C VAL A 59 -19.06 -13.03 0.47
N MET A 60 -18.91 -14.17 1.15
CA MET A 60 -17.64 -14.90 1.21
C MET A 60 -17.17 -15.42 -0.15
N LYS A 61 -18.08 -15.78 -1.02
CA LYS A 61 -17.82 -16.32 -2.36
C LYS A 61 -17.72 -15.26 -3.44
N PHE A 62 -18.15 -14.03 -3.15
CA PHE A 62 -18.17 -12.94 -4.12
C PHE A 62 -16.78 -12.60 -4.62
N ARG A 63 -16.60 -12.55 -5.94
CA ARG A 63 -15.30 -12.35 -6.60
C ARG A 63 -15.07 -10.90 -6.97
N GLN A 64 -13.81 -10.50 -6.90
CA GLN A 64 -13.32 -9.17 -7.28
C GLN A 64 -12.18 -9.30 -8.26
N ILE A 65 -12.05 -8.35 -9.17
CA ILE A 65 -10.90 -8.20 -10.06
C ILE A 65 -9.74 -7.60 -9.28
N LYS A 66 -8.56 -8.21 -9.40
CA LYS A 66 -7.30 -7.71 -8.84
C LYS A 66 -6.19 -7.80 -9.87
N SER A 67 -5.25 -6.85 -9.80
CA SER A 67 -4.04 -6.83 -10.63
C SER A 67 -4.33 -7.05 -12.12
N PRO A 68 -5.22 -6.29 -12.76
CA PRO A 68 -5.42 -6.35 -14.18
C PRO A 68 -4.16 -5.84 -14.90
N VAL A 69 -3.78 -6.50 -15.97
CA VAL A 69 -2.62 -6.18 -16.82
C VAL A 69 -3.02 -6.29 -18.28
N LEU A 70 -2.73 -5.26 -19.06
CA LEU A 70 -2.78 -5.28 -20.51
C LEU A 70 -1.41 -5.72 -21.05
N ALA A 71 -1.39 -6.61 -22.05
CA ALA A 71 -0.14 -6.89 -22.77
C ALA A 71 0.34 -5.61 -23.48
N SER A 72 1.65 -5.34 -23.49
CA SER A 72 2.24 -4.17 -24.14
C SER A 72 1.84 -4.02 -25.61
N THR A 73 1.55 -5.13 -26.26
CA THR A 73 1.04 -5.17 -27.65
C THR A 73 -0.45 -4.89 -27.78
N GLY A 74 -1.18 -4.68 -26.69
CA GLY A 74 -2.63 -4.49 -26.70
C GLY A 74 -3.45 -5.72 -27.10
N THR A 75 -2.84 -6.92 -27.20
CA THR A 75 -3.49 -8.12 -27.76
C THR A 75 -4.16 -9.03 -26.74
N ALA A 76 -3.88 -8.86 -25.45
CA ALA A 76 -4.44 -9.70 -24.39
C ALA A 76 -4.53 -8.94 -23.04
N VAL A 77 -5.48 -9.36 -22.22
CA VAL A 77 -5.65 -8.87 -20.84
C VAL A 77 -5.58 -10.05 -19.89
N ALA A 78 -4.87 -9.89 -18.78
CA ALA A 78 -4.86 -10.86 -17.67
C ALA A 78 -5.28 -10.19 -16.38
N TYR A 79 -6.08 -10.87 -15.55
CA TYR A 79 -6.51 -10.37 -14.26
C TYR A 79 -6.74 -11.51 -13.26
N GLN A 80 -6.60 -11.20 -11.99
CA GLN A 80 -6.92 -12.14 -10.92
C GLN A 80 -8.38 -11.99 -10.52
N SER A 81 -9.16 -13.06 -10.59
CA SER A 81 -10.50 -13.20 -10.03
C SER A 81 -10.39 -13.83 -8.64
N GLN A 82 -10.62 -13.03 -7.58
CA GLN A 82 -10.35 -13.41 -6.20
C GLN A 82 -11.63 -13.34 -5.36
N PRO A 83 -12.12 -14.46 -4.76
CA PRO A 83 -13.21 -14.41 -3.79
C PRO A 83 -12.76 -13.74 -2.49
N ASP A 84 -13.72 -13.25 -1.70
CA ASP A 84 -13.42 -12.70 -0.37
C ASP A 84 -12.77 -13.77 0.55
N ARG A 85 -13.16 -15.05 0.37
CA ARG A 85 -12.57 -16.19 1.07
C ARG A 85 -12.38 -17.40 0.14
N GLY A 86 -11.14 -17.90 0.04
CA GLY A 86 -10.80 -19.11 -0.73
C GLY A 86 -9.81 -18.84 -1.86
N ASP A 87 -9.70 -19.83 -2.73
CA ASP A 87 -8.76 -19.78 -3.86
C ASP A 87 -9.28 -18.87 -4.99
N GLY A 88 -8.40 -18.01 -5.47
CA GLY A 88 -8.62 -17.23 -6.69
C GLY A 88 -8.15 -17.98 -7.94
N GLU A 89 -8.22 -17.30 -9.06
CA GLU A 89 -7.67 -17.73 -10.35
C GLU A 89 -7.19 -16.53 -11.16
N VAL A 90 -6.25 -16.72 -12.07
CA VAL A 90 -5.97 -15.74 -13.12
C VAL A 90 -6.75 -16.12 -14.37
N ILE A 91 -7.48 -15.16 -14.90
CA ILE A 91 -8.21 -15.24 -16.16
C ILE A 91 -7.43 -14.40 -17.18
N VAL A 92 -7.23 -14.96 -18.37
CA VAL A 92 -6.55 -14.30 -19.49
C VAL A 92 -7.49 -14.27 -20.66
N TYR A 93 -7.74 -13.10 -21.22
CA TYR A 93 -8.55 -12.91 -22.42
C TYR A 93 -7.65 -12.53 -23.58
N ASP A 94 -7.59 -13.41 -24.60
CA ASP A 94 -6.94 -13.14 -25.89
C ASP A 94 -7.92 -12.40 -26.81
N LEU A 95 -7.60 -11.14 -27.12
CA LEU A 95 -8.47 -10.26 -27.92
C LEU A 95 -8.54 -10.70 -29.40
N ALA A 96 -7.45 -11.26 -29.93
CA ALA A 96 -7.41 -11.69 -31.32
C ALA A 96 -8.20 -12.98 -31.56
N GLN A 97 -8.17 -13.91 -30.60
CA GLN A 97 -8.86 -15.19 -30.69
C GLN A 97 -10.24 -15.17 -29.99
N GLN A 98 -10.57 -14.11 -29.26
CA GLN A 98 -11.77 -13.99 -28.39
C GLN A 98 -11.90 -15.21 -27.45
N ARG A 99 -10.79 -15.59 -26.83
CA ARG A 99 -10.70 -16.82 -26.05
C ARG A 99 -10.19 -16.54 -24.63
N GLU A 100 -10.80 -17.21 -23.66
CA GLU A 100 -10.33 -17.21 -22.28
C GLU A 100 -9.42 -18.38 -21.97
N HIS A 101 -8.39 -18.12 -21.14
CA HIS A 101 -7.60 -19.13 -20.44
C HIS A 101 -7.70 -18.91 -18.95
N ARG A 102 -7.80 -19.99 -18.16
CA ARG A 102 -7.92 -19.94 -16.72
C ARG A 102 -6.80 -20.68 -16.04
N ILE A 103 -6.22 -20.08 -15.00
CA ILE A 103 -5.11 -20.63 -14.21
C ILE A 103 -5.53 -20.60 -12.75
N ALA A 104 -5.91 -21.78 -12.22
CA ALA A 104 -6.37 -21.91 -10.84
C ALA A 104 -5.30 -21.47 -9.84
N ARG A 105 -5.70 -20.71 -8.80
CA ARG A 105 -4.82 -20.15 -7.78
C ARG A 105 -3.74 -19.22 -8.33
N GLY A 106 -3.91 -18.77 -9.58
CA GLY A 106 -3.03 -17.81 -10.23
C GLY A 106 -3.04 -16.45 -9.54
N GLN A 107 -1.87 -15.80 -9.55
CA GLN A 107 -1.67 -14.44 -9.06
C GLN A 107 -0.50 -13.78 -9.80
N LYS A 108 -0.47 -12.44 -9.81
CA LYS A 108 0.61 -11.64 -10.42
C LYS A 108 0.93 -12.07 -11.85
N PRO A 109 0.00 -11.94 -12.78
CA PRO A 109 0.26 -12.20 -14.18
C PRO A 109 1.34 -11.26 -14.73
N LEU A 110 2.22 -11.80 -15.59
CA LEU A 110 3.30 -11.07 -16.25
C LEU A 110 3.38 -11.52 -17.71
N PHE A 111 3.10 -10.64 -18.67
CA PHE A 111 3.28 -10.91 -20.09
C PHE A 111 4.76 -10.81 -20.50
N SER A 112 5.11 -11.54 -21.56
CA SER A 112 6.31 -11.23 -22.36
C SER A 112 6.07 -9.96 -23.18
N ASP A 113 7.12 -9.21 -23.54
CA ASP A 113 7.01 -7.93 -24.26
C ASP A 113 6.36 -8.09 -25.66
N ASP A 114 6.48 -9.28 -26.29
CA ASP A 114 5.80 -9.58 -27.55
C ASP A 114 4.35 -10.06 -27.38
N GLY A 115 3.85 -10.12 -26.16
CA GLY A 115 2.48 -10.51 -25.83
C GLY A 115 2.11 -11.97 -26.10
N LYS A 116 3.08 -12.86 -26.43
CA LYS A 116 2.77 -14.25 -26.81
C LYS A 116 2.79 -15.22 -25.64
N TRP A 117 3.45 -14.86 -24.55
CA TRP A 117 3.58 -15.68 -23.36
C TRP A 117 3.10 -14.95 -22.13
N LEU A 118 2.61 -15.71 -21.17
CA LEU A 118 2.24 -15.22 -19.85
C LEU A 118 2.84 -16.09 -18.76
N ALA A 119 3.52 -15.52 -17.80
CA ALA A 119 3.93 -16.15 -16.55
C ALA A 119 2.95 -15.80 -15.44
N VAL A 120 2.44 -16.81 -14.72
CA VAL A 120 1.51 -16.63 -13.60
C VAL A 120 2.04 -17.37 -12.39
N LEU A 121 2.28 -16.68 -11.29
CA LEU A 121 2.60 -17.33 -10.03
C LEU A 121 1.37 -18.07 -9.50
N VAL A 122 1.54 -19.30 -9.02
CA VAL A 122 0.45 -20.14 -8.50
C VAL A 122 0.60 -20.31 -7.00
N ALA A 123 -0.36 -19.76 -6.25
CA ALA A 123 -0.37 -19.86 -4.80
C ALA A 123 -0.65 -21.29 -4.31
N PRO A 124 -0.17 -21.67 -3.12
CA PRO A 124 -0.67 -22.85 -2.44
C PRO A 124 -2.18 -22.79 -2.21
N PRO A 125 -2.87 -23.92 -2.03
CA PRO A 125 -4.29 -23.91 -1.66
C PRO A 125 -4.53 -23.10 -0.38
N ALA A 126 -5.56 -22.23 -0.38
CA ALA A 126 -5.83 -21.28 0.71
C ALA A 126 -6.06 -21.94 2.08
N PHE A 127 -6.48 -23.20 2.10
CA PHE A 127 -6.78 -23.97 3.33
C PHE A 127 -5.81 -25.14 3.57
N ALA A 128 -4.66 -25.16 2.90
CA ALA A 128 -3.66 -26.20 3.13
C ALA A 128 -3.09 -26.13 4.55
N GLN A 129 -3.20 -27.23 5.30
CA GLN A 129 -2.71 -27.40 6.68
C GLN A 129 -1.55 -28.38 6.75
N THR A 130 -0.58 -28.27 5.83
CA THR A 130 0.59 -29.14 5.81
C THR A 130 1.81 -28.43 6.40
N ASP A 131 2.66 -29.15 7.13
CA ASP A 131 3.94 -28.65 7.62
C ASP A 131 5.09 -29.43 6.95
N PRO A 132 6.01 -28.80 6.25
CA PRO A 132 6.07 -27.37 5.98
C PRO A 132 4.99 -26.91 4.98
N ALA A 133 4.56 -25.66 5.11
CA ALA A 133 3.58 -25.05 4.21
C ALA A 133 4.06 -25.12 2.74
N PRO A 134 3.18 -25.47 1.78
CA PRO A 134 3.54 -25.54 0.36
C PRO A 134 4.06 -24.18 -0.12
N LYS A 135 4.98 -24.21 -1.10
CA LYS A 135 5.50 -23.00 -1.74
C LYS A 135 4.81 -22.74 -3.08
N GLN A 136 4.69 -21.49 -3.48
CA GLN A 136 4.13 -21.11 -4.77
C GLN A 136 4.93 -21.75 -5.92
N GLY A 137 4.26 -21.98 -7.05
CA GLY A 137 4.83 -22.36 -8.34
C GLY A 137 4.67 -21.26 -9.38
N VAL A 138 4.96 -21.57 -10.64
CA VAL A 138 4.66 -20.76 -11.82
C VAL A 138 4.04 -21.59 -12.92
N VAL A 139 3.05 -21.03 -13.60
CA VAL A 139 2.53 -21.52 -14.89
C VAL A 139 3.02 -20.57 -15.99
N LEU A 140 3.62 -21.17 -17.02
CA LEU A 140 3.95 -20.48 -18.28
C LEU A 140 2.89 -20.87 -19.30
N LEU A 141 2.12 -19.90 -19.79
CA LEU A 141 1.06 -20.08 -20.79
C LEU A 141 1.52 -19.51 -22.12
N GLU A 142 1.49 -20.33 -23.17
CA GLU A 142 1.59 -19.88 -24.56
C GLU A 142 0.20 -19.49 -25.06
N LEU A 143 -0.03 -18.22 -25.33
CA LEU A 143 -1.39 -17.70 -25.62
C LEU A 143 -1.98 -18.34 -26.88
N LYS A 144 -1.20 -18.41 -27.98
CA LYS A 144 -1.67 -18.94 -29.26
C LYS A 144 -2.18 -20.38 -29.16
N SER A 145 -1.44 -21.27 -28.50
CA SER A 145 -1.79 -22.69 -28.40
C SER A 145 -2.68 -23.02 -27.17
N GLY A 146 -2.66 -22.16 -26.16
CA GLY A 146 -3.25 -22.42 -24.86
C GLY A 146 -2.48 -23.43 -24.01
N LYS A 147 -1.27 -23.80 -24.43
CA LYS A 147 -0.42 -24.77 -23.73
C LYS A 147 0.09 -24.16 -22.42
N GLN A 148 -0.15 -24.87 -21.31
CA GLN A 148 0.34 -24.51 -19.99
C GLN A 148 1.49 -25.45 -19.59
N THR A 149 2.58 -24.85 -19.07
CA THR A 149 3.71 -25.57 -18.49
C THR A 149 3.86 -25.15 -17.03
N VAL A 150 3.83 -26.13 -16.12
CA VAL A 150 3.83 -25.88 -14.68
C VAL A 150 5.22 -26.17 -14.10
N HIS A 151 5.73 -25.25 -13.28
CA HIS A 151 6.95 -25.43 -12.50
C HIS A 151 6.66 -25.17 -11.04
N GLU A 152 6.95 -26.14 -10.18
CA GLU A 152 6.71 -26.06 -8.74
C GLU A 152 7.83 -25.30 -8.02
N ARG A 153 7.51 -24.75 -6.84
CA ARG A 153 8.46 -24.13 -5.90
C ARG A 153 9.28 -23.02 -6.54
N VAL A 154 8.64 -22.13 -7.29
CA VAL A 154 9.26 -20.98 -7.95
C VAL A 154 9.11 -19.72 -7.10
N GLN A 155 10.22 -19.02 -6.85
CA GLN A 155 10.27 -17.79 -6.07
C GLN A 155 10.06 -16.55 -6.93
N SER A 156 10.69 -16.51 -8.11
CA SER A 156 10.64 -15.38 -9.04
C SER A 156 10.80 -15.86 -10.48
N VAL A 157 10.23 -15.11 -11.42
CA VAL A 157 10.29 -15.37 -12.87
C VAL A 157 10.45 -14.04 -13.61
N VAL A 158 11.23 -14.03 -14.69
CA VAL A 158 11.49 -12.86 -15.55
C VAL A 158 11.61 -13.32 -17.00
N PHE A 159 11.01 -12.59 -17.94
CA PHE A 159 11.25 -12.73 -19.38
C PHE A 159 12.44 -11.89 -19.82
N SER A 160 13.09 -12.30 -20.92
CA SER A 160 14.04 -11.44 -21.66
C SER A 160 13.27 -10.39 -22.47
N LYS A 161 13.91 -9.24 -22.73
CA LYS A 161 13.27 -8.13 -23.45
C LYS A 161 12.89 -8.49 -24.91
N ASP A 162 13.60 -9.41 -25.54
CA ASP A 162 13.26 -9.94 -26.87
C ASP A 162 12.18 -11.03 -26.84
N SER A 163 11.65 -11.34 -25.66
CA SER A 163 10.66 -12.41 -25.45
C SER A 163 11.09 -13.81 -25.90
N ALA A 164 12.39 -14.01 -26.14
CA ALA A 164 12.89 -15.32 -26.57
C ALA A 164 13.19 -16.27 -25.41
N TRP A 165 13.37 -15.71 -24.21
CA TRP A 165 13.80 -16.47 -23.04
C TRP A 165 12.96 -16.13 -21.81
N VAL A 166 12.86 -17.11 -20.89
CA VAL A 166 12.36 -16.92 -19.54
C VAL A 166 13.32 -17.56 -18.54
N ALA A 167 13.55 -16.89 -17.40
CA ALA A 167 14.37 -17.43 -16.32
C ALA A 167 13.59 -17.38 -15.01
N TRP A 168 13.76 -18.40 -14.17
CA TRP A 168 13.12 -18.44 -12.85
C TRP A 168 14.01 -19.09 -11.81
N ARG A 169 13.87 -18.61 -10.57
CA ARG A 169 14.57 -19.11 -9.41
C ARG A 169 13.64 -19.91 -8.48
N HIS A 170 14.11 -21.03 -8.01
CA HIS A 170 13.38 -21.90 -7.10
C HIS A 170 13.54 -21.48 -5.62
N TYR A 171 12.66 -21.96 -4.75
CA TYR A 171 12.90 -22.00 -3.32
C TYR A 171 13.93 -23.06 -2.97
N GLN A 172 14.58 -22.97 -1.79
CA GLN A 172 15.44 -24.02 -1.26
C GLN A 172 14.70 -25.38 -1.27
N PRO A 173 15.38 -26.50 -1.58
CA PRO A 173 14.81 -27.84 -1.49
C PRO A 173 14.21 -28.10 -0.09
N ALA A 174 13.15 -28.88 -0.01
CA ALA A 174 12.59 -29.29 1.27
C ALA A 174 13.56 -30.27 1.97
N LYS A 175 13.75 -30.14 3.28
CA LYS A 175 14.69 -30.98 4.06
C LYS A 175 14.45 -32.50 3.94
N LYS A 176 13.29 -32.93 3.46
CA LYS A 176 12.97 -34.34 3.22
C LYS A 176 13.52 -34.91 1.91
N ASP A 177 13.84 -34.07 0.94
CA ASP A 177 14.32 -34.48 -0.38
C ASP A 177 15.85 -34.71 -0.39
N ALA A 178 16.54 -34.49 0.73
CA ALA A 178 17.97 -34.70 0.90
C ALA A 178 18.34 -36.06 1.56
N ALA A 179 17.39 -36.95 1.72
CA ALA A 179 17.66 -38.31 2.19
C ALA A 179 17.74 -39.27 0.98
N ASP A 180 18.95 -39.50 0.49
CA ASP A 180 19.28 -40.54 -0.50
C ASP A 180 19.05 -41.90 0.14
N PRO A 181 18.19 -42.76 -0.41
CA PRO A 181 17.88 -44.09 0.18
C PRO A 181 18.98 -45.13 0.00
N ASP A 182 20.10 -44.85 -0.63
CA ASP A 182 21.07 -45.86 -1.08
C ASP A 182 22.44 -45.85 -0.37
N ALA A 183 22.54 -45.24 0.82
CA ALA A 183 23.77 -45.33 1.63
C ALA A 183 23.67 -46.35 2.80
N SER A 184 23.13 -47.56 2.53
CA SER A 184 23.26 -48.67 3.46
C SER A 184 23.85 -49.87 2.72
N LYS A 185 25.18 -50.04 2.78
CA LYS A 185 25.95 -51.26 2.84
C LYS A 185 27.32 -51.11 2.14
N ALA A 186 28.33 -50.79 2.91
CA ALA A 186 29.62 -51.44 2.81
C ALA A 186 30.48 -51.04 4.02
N LYS A 187 30.44 -51.85 5.06
CA LYS A 187 31.59 -51.99 5.96
C LYS A 187 32.54 -52.95 5.32
N SER A 188 33.75 -52.56 5.02
CA SER A 188 34.90 -53.42 4.97
C SER A 188 36.08 -52.64 5.52
N ASP A 189 36.69 -53.26 6.52
CA ASP A 189 37.96 -52.90 7.12
C ASP A 189 39.06 -52.98 6.07
N ASP A 190 39.85 -51.95 5.92
CA ASP A 190 41.31 -52.12 5.70
C ASP A 190 42.02 -50.85 6.10
N ALA A 191 43.05 -51.01 6.90
CA ALA A 191 43.94 -49.99 7.35
C ALA A 191 45.16 -49.98 6.46
N SER A 192 45.49 -48.86 5.82
CA SER A 192 46.89 -48.35 5.80
C SER A 192 47.10 -47.24 4.74
N LYS A 193 47.89 -46.26 5.18
CA LYS A 193 48.74 -45.35 4.43
C LYS A 193 48.16 -44.07 3.80
N GLY A 194 48.67 -43.01 4.46
CA GLY A 194 48.87 -41.62 4.11
C GLY A 194 48.79 -41.18 2.63
N ALA A 195 47.88 -40.22 2.42
CA ALA A 195 48.02 -39.24 1.33
C ALA A 195 47.46 -37.91 1.88
N GLU A 196 48.18 -36.84 1.64
CA GLU A 196 47.79 -35.47 1.98
C GLU A 196 46.35 -35.19 1.49
N ALA A 197 45.46 -35.02 2.44
CA ALA A 197 44.07 -34.64 2.17
C ALA A 197 44.03 -33.13 1.80
N THR A 198 43.84 -32.84 0.54
CA THR A 198 43.29 -31.58 0.14
C THR A 198 41.96 -31.46 0.83
N THR A 199 41.87 -30.64 1.89
CA THR A 199 40.65 -30.40 2.64
C THR A 199 39.66 -29.66 1.75
N THR A 200 38.70 -30.39 1.23
CA THR A 200 37.51 -29.78 0.62
C THR A 200 36.84 -28.87 1.68
N PRO A 201 36.56 -27.60 1.39
CA PRO A 201 35.95 -26.71 2.36
C PRO A 201 34.60 -27.26 2.82
N LYS A 202 34.39 -27.39 4.11
CA LYS A 202 33.10 -27.85 4.67
C LYS A 202 32.03 -26.79 4.45
N ALA A 203 30.81 -27.22 4.02
CA ALA A 203 29.66 -26.35 3.89
C ALA A 203 29.31 -25.69 5.24
N ASN A 204 29.25 -24.34 5.24
CA ASN A 204 28.83 -23.58 6.41
C ASN A 204 27.34 -23.25 6.32
N LYS A 205 26.55 -23.76 7.27
CA LYS A 205 25.08 -23.58 7.31
C LYS A 205 24.63 -22.14 7.67
N LEU A 206 25.52 -21.31 8.15
CA LEU A 206 25.21 -19.91 8.52
C LEU A 206 25.39 -18.94 7.35
N ARG A 207 26.10 -19.35 6.29
CA ARG A 207 26.28 -18.52 5.10
C ARG A 207 25.04 -18.51 4.21
N ASP A 208 24.88 -17.43 3.45
CA ASP A 208 23.88 -17.37 2.39
C ASP A 208 24.11 -18.53 1.42
N ALA A 209 23.02 -19.23 1.13
CA ALA A 209 23.01 -20.27 0.10
C ALA A 209 22.02 -19.85 -0.99
N GLY A 210 22.49 -19.70 -2.19
CA GLY A 210 21.67 -19.49 -3.36
C GLY A 210 20.76 -20.70 -3.65
N THR A 211 19.85 -20.54 -4.57
CA THR A 211 18.86 -21.56 -4.96
C THR A 211 18.93 -21.83 -6.47
N PRO A 212 18.38 -22.98 -6.95
CA PRO A 212 18.45 -23.31 -8.36
C PRO A 212 17.81 -22.24 -9.26
N LEU A 213 18.56 -21.80 -10.26
CA LEU A 213 18.13 -20.92 -11.36
C LEU A 213 18.02 -21.73 -12.64
N LYS A 214 16.84 -21.68 -13.26
CA LYS A 214 16.59 -22.27 -14.57
C LYS A 214 16.38 -21.18 -15.61
N VAL A 215 16.80 -21.47 -16.82
CA VAL A 215 16.54 -20.63 -17.99
C VAL A 215 16.00 -21.49 -19.12
N TRP A 216 15.02 -20.98 -19.83
CA TRP A 216 14.34 -21.70 -20.89
C TRP A 216 14.18 -20.80 -22.12
N ARG A 217 14.63 -21.32 -23.29
CA ARG A 217 14.28 -20.72 -24.56
C ARG A 217 12.83 -21.09 -24.87
N LEU A 218 11.99 -20.08 -24.98
CA LEU A 218 10.55 -20.29 -25.18
C LEU A 218 10.30 -21.11 -26.46
N GLY A 219 9.42 -22.11 -26.37
CA GLY A 219 9.16 -23.06 -27.46
C GLY A 219 10.17 -24.22 -27.62
N SER A 220 11.28 -24.23 -26.87
CA SER A 220 12.22 -25.38 -26.92
C SER A 220 11.75 -26.57 -26.05
N ALA A 221 12.44 -27.71 -26.17
CA ALA A 221 12.00 -28.96 -25.52
C ALA A 221 12.03 -28.91 -23.98
N ALA A 222 13.05 -28.30 -23.36
CA ALA A 222 13.21 -28.28 -21.91
C ALA A 222 14.04 -27.10 -21.42
N PRO A 223 13.81 -26.63 -20.20
CA PRO A 223 14.68 -25.66 -19.56
C PRO A 223 16.01 -26.29 -19.15
N MET A 224 17.06 -25.46 -19.04
CA MET A 224 18.34 -25.88 -18.49
C MET A 224 18.56 -25.24 -17.10
N VAL A 225 19.41 -25.88 -16.28
CA VAL A 225 19.88 -25.34 -15.02
C VAL A 225 21.06 -24.41 -15.30
N ALA A 226 20.93 -23.13 -14.94
CA ALA A 226 22.03 -22.16 -15.06
C ALA A 226 23.05 -22.33 -13.92
N THR A 227 22.57 -22.50 -12.69
CA THR A 227 23.31 -22.82 -11.46
C THR A 227 22.37 -23.31 -10.38
N ASP A 228 22.89 -24.06 -9.40
CA ASP A 228 22.12 -24.48 -8.22
C ASP A 228 22.13 -23.44 -7.07
N HIS A 229 22.93 -22.38 -7.20
CA HIS A 229 23.22 -21.44 -6.11
C HIS A 229 23.02 -19.96 -6.47
N ALA A 230 21.99 -19.62 -7.27
CA ALA A 230 21.72 -18.23 -7.60
C ALA A 230 21.03 -17.48 -6.45
N ILE A 231 21.47 -16.24 -6.23
CA ILE A 231 20.81 -15.29 -5.32
C ILE A 231 20.15 -14.13 -6.07
N HIS A 232 20.79 -13.65 -7.14
CA HIS A 232 20.26 -12.63 -8.04
C HIS A 232 20.48 -13.07 -9.50
N PHE A 233 19.64 -12.60 -10.40
CA PHE A 233 19.85 -12.78 -11.84
C PHE A 233 19.14 -11.67 -12.62
N ALA A 234 19.67 -11.36 -13.80
CA ALA A 234 19.08 -10.40 -14.74
C ALA A 234 19.53 -10.74 -16.17
N PHE A 235 18.61 -10.61 -17.11
CA PHE A 235 18.98 -10.58 -18.52
C PHE A 235 19.70 -9.27 -18.85
N ARG A 236 20.67 -9.32 -19.75
CA ARG A 236 21.16 -8.11 -20.38
C ARG A 236 20.05 -7.52 -21.23
N PRO A 237 19.89 -6.17 -21.33
CA PRO A 237 18.81 -5.55 -22.10
C PRO A 237 18.74 -5.97 -23.57
N ASP A 238 19.88 -6.36 -24.20
CA ASP A 238 19.92 -6.91 -25.56
C ASP A 238 19.53 -8.39 -25.63
N SER A 239 19.14 -8.99 -24.50
CA SER A 239 18.73 -10.40 -24.37
C SER A 239 19.77 -11.47 -24.76
N LYS A 240 21.01 -11.07 -25.08
CA LYS A 240 22.07 -12.01 -25.52
C LYS A 240 22.81 -12.73 -24.40
N SER A 241 22.55 -12.33 -23.15
CA SER A 241 23.22 -12.95 -22.00
C SER A 241 22.36 -12.89 -20.75
N LEU A 242 22.50 -13.90 -19.90
CA LEU A 242 21.98 -13.94 -18.54
C LEU A 242 23.13 -13.74 -17.56
N PHE A 243 23.04 -12.72 -16.69
CA PHE A 243 23.95 -12.52 -15.58
C PHE A 243 23.30 -13.01 -14.29
N TYR A 244 24.09 -13.68 -13.44
CA TYR A 244 23.59 -14.19 -12.19
C TYR A 244 24.69 -14.21 -11.11
N ALA A 245 24.28 -13.93 -9.91
CA ALA A 245 25.12 -13.96 -8.71
C ALA A 245 25.01 -15.33 -8.03
N VAL A 246 26.13 -15.94 -7.73
CA VAL A 246 26.25 -17.23 -7.07
C VAL A 246 26.67 -17.04 -5.63
N ALA A 247 25.99 -17.74 -4.70
CA ALA A 247 26.38 -17.89 -3.31
C ALA A 247 26.33 -19.37 -2.90
N GLU A 248 27.48 -19.98 -2.76
CA GLU A 248 27.61 -21.35 -2.31
C GLU A 248 27.80 -21.45 -0.78
N PRO A 249 27.39 -22.56 -0.15
CA PRO A 249 27.58 -22.73 1.30
C PRO A 249 29.05 -22.74 1.74
N THR A 250 29.97 -23.07 0.84
CA THR A 250 31.42 -23.03 1.09
C THR A 250 32.00 -21.63 0.92
N GLY A 251 31.34 -20.77 0.17
CA GLY A 251 31.79 -19.43 -0.20
C GLY A 251 32.95 -19.41 -1.23
N ALA A 252 33.45 -20.55 -1.68
CA ALA A 252 34.65 -20.62 -2.52
C ALA A 252 34.43 -20.05 -3.93
N SER A 253 33.29 -20.38 -4.54
CA SER A 253 32.94 -19.97 -5.91
C SER A 253 31.94 -18.80 -5.94
N ASN A 254 31.79 -18.08 -4.83
CA ASN A 254 30.92 -16.93 -4.79
C ASN A 254 31.34 -15.85 -5.79
N GLY A 255 30.36 -15.26 -6.48
CA GLY A 255 30.67 -14.24 -7.47
C GLY A 255 29.56 -13.96 -8.46
N LEU A 256 29.92 -13.21 -9.48
CA LEU A 256 29.09 -12.84 -10.62
C LEU A 256 29.50 -13.66 -11.83
N TYR A 257 28.54 -14.26 -12.48
CA TYR A 257 28.71 -15.10 -13.67
C TYR A 257 27.84 -14.61 -14.82
N ARG A 258 28.26 -14.88 -16.02
CA ARG A 258 27.54 -14.62 -17.28
C ARG A 258 27.37 -15.92 -18.05
N ARG A 259 26.21 -16.09 -18.65
CA ARG A 259 25.93 -17.15 -19.63
C ARG A 259 25.44 -16.54 -20.95
N SER A 260 26.08 -16.87 -22.07
CA SER A 260 25.58 -16.47 -23.39
C SER A 260 24.28 -17.20 -23.71
N LEU A 261 23.37 -16.52 -24.38
CA LEU A 261 22.03 -17.02 -24.78
C LEU A 261 21.89 -17.10 -26.31
N ASP A 262 22.97 -17.32 -27.02
CA ASP A 262 22.94 -17.61 -28.47
C ASP A 262 22.11 -18.88 -28.73
N SER A 263 22.04 -19.35 -29.96
CA SER A 263 21.19 -20.48 -30.39
C SER A 263 21.31 -21.75 -29.53
N GLN A 264 22.43 -21.92 -28.82
CA GLN A 264 22.59 -22.86 -27.69
C GLN A 264 23.25 -22.12 -26.53
N PRO A 265 22.69 -22.22 -25.30
CA PRO A 265 23.26 -21.57 -24.12
C PRO A 265 24.70 -22.06 -23.88
N GLY A 266 25.65 -21.14 -23.94
CA GLY A 266 27.06 -21.40 -23.71
C GLY A 266 27.36 -21.82 -22.25
N GLU A 267 28.63 -22.13 -21.96
CA GLU A 267 29.11 -22.38 -20.60
C GLU A 267 29.03 -21.12 -19.73
N ALA A 268 29.03 -21.32 -18.41
CA ALA A 268 29.08 -20.22 -17.44
C ALA A 268 30.49 -19.59 -17.44
N HIS A 269 30.56 -18.29 -17.72
CA HIS A 269 31.80 -17.54 -17.67
C HIS A 269 31.85 -16.71 -16.37
N PRO A 270 32.92 -16.85 -15.56
CA PRO A 270 33.10 -16.00 -14.38
C PRO A 270 33.43 -14.57 -14.82
N VAL A 271 32.67 -13.60 -14.31
CA VAL A 271 32.91 -12.17 -14.49
C VAL A 271 33.66 -11.59 -13.30
N MET A 272 33.31 -12.01 -12.10
CA MET A 272 33.97 -11.63 -10.86
C MET A 272 33.78 -12.74 -9.82
N VAL A 273 34.84 -13.43 -9.47
CA VAL A 273 34.82 -14.45 -8.41
C VAL A 273 35.60 -13.94 -7.21
N ARG A 274 34.96 -13.93 -6.06
CA ARG A 274 35.53 -13.47 -4.80
C ARG A 274 35.10 -14.39 -3.68
N ALA A 275 36.02 -15.25 -3.27
CA ALA A 275 35.75 -16.16 -2.15
C ALA A 275 35.33 -15.37 -0.90
N ASN A 276 34.33 -15.89 -0.21
CA ASN A 276 33.74 -15.30 0.99
C ASN A 276 33.12 -13.90 0.79
N HIS A 277 32.72 -13.55 -0.45
CA HIS A 277 31.94 -12.35 -0.74
C HIS A 277 30.59 -12.77 -1.35
N VAL A 278 29.59 -11.93 -1.19
CA VAL A 278 28.26 -12.13 -1.76
C VAL A 278 27.90 -10.93 -2.61
N VAL A 279 27.53 -11.16 -3.86
CA VAL A 279 27.01 -10.12 -4.75
C VAL A 279 25.62 -9.72 -4.26
N THR A 280 25.43 -8.45 -3.90
CA THR A 280 24.26 -7.96 -3.19
C THR A 280 23.35 -7.05 -4.02
N ALA A 281 23.85 -6.50 -5.12
CA ALA A 281 23.09 -5.66 -6.04
C ALA A 281 23.67 -5.75 -7.47
N MET A 282 22.80 -5.56 -8.46
CA MET A 282 23.12 -5.55 -9.89
C MET A 282 22.22 -4.56 -10.62
N ALA A 283 22.76 -3.76 -11.54
CA ALA A 283 21.99 -2.82 -12.36
C ALA A 283 22.60 -2.63 -13.76
N TRP A 284 21.77 -2.69 -14.78
CA TRP A 284 22.08 -2.35 -16.18
C TRP A 284 21.67 -0.91 -16.50
N THR A 285 22.37 -0.28 -17.45
CA THR A 285 21.81 0.85 -18.20
C THR A 285 20.70 0.34 -19.10
N GLU A 286 19.78 1.19 -19.47
CA GLU A 286 18.63 0.83 -20.30
C GLU A 286 19.04 0.22 -21.66
N ASN A 287 20.09 0.78 -22.29
CA ASN A 287 20.66 0.27 -23.53
C ASN A 287 21.63 -0.92 -23.37
N GLY A 288 21.91 -1.35 -22.13
CA GLY A 288 22.78 -2.49 -21.82
C GLY A 288 24.27 -2.29 -22.11
N ASP A 289 24.74 -1.04 -22.31
CA ASP A 289 26.16 -0.74 -22.57
C ASP A 289 27.01 -0.70 -21.30
N ARG A 290 26.41 -0.47 -20.14
CA ARG A 290 27.07 -0.42 -18.83
C ARG A 290 26.36 -1.29 -17.81
N PHE A 291 27.16 -1.90 -16.95
CA PHE A 291 26.69 -2.73 -15.88
C PHE A 291 27.40 -2.38 -14.58
N ALA A 292 26.63 -2.25 -13.51
CA ALA A 292 27.15 -2.09 -12.16
C ALA A 292 26.74 -3.28 -11.29
N ALA A 293 27.66 -3.75 -10.45
CA ALA A 293 27.39 -4.76 -9.44
C ALA A 293 27.99 -4.34 -8.10
N ALA A 294 27.41 -4.77 -7.02
CA ALA A 294 27.98 -4.58 -5.70
C ALA A 294 28.13 -5.92 -4.98
N ASP A 295 29.21 -6.07 -4.22
CA ASP A 295 29.41 -7.19 -3.32
C ASP A 295 29.76 -6.74 -1.90
N ALA A 296 29.65 -7.66 -0.94
CA ALA A 296 30.09 -7.48 0.42
C ALA A 296 30.79 -8.73 0.94
N PRO A 297 31.86 -8.60 1.76
CA PRO A 297 32.48 -9.75 2.43
C PRO A 297 31.48 -10.40 3.39
N GLN A 298 31.54 -11.70 3.51
CA GLN A 298 30.71 -12.50 4.42
C GLN A 298 31.62 -13.40 5.25
N ASP A 299 31.49 -13.35 6.58
CA ASP A 299 32.24 -14.19 7.51
C ASP A 299 31.57 -15.58 7.69
N ASP A 300 32.18 -16.39 8.55
CA ASP A 300 31.69 -17.75 8.83
C ASP A 300 30.39 -17.76 9.65
N LEU A 301 30.03 -16.66 10.28
CA LEU A 301 28.76 -16.47 10.99
C LEU A 301 27.63 -15.97 10.08
N GLY A 302 27.93 -15.71 8.80
CA GLY A 302 27.00 -15.18 7.82
C GLY A 302 26.87 -13.66 7.84
N ASP A 303 27.69 -12.96 8.67
CA ASP A 303 27.68 -11.50 8.72
C ASP A 303 28.33 -10.89 7.50
N LYS A 304 27.70 -9.80 7.04
CA LYS A 304 28.17 -9.08 5.87
C LYS A 304 28.81 -7.74 6.27
N GLY A 305 29.98 -7.47 5.71
CA GLY A 305 30.67 -6.21 5.87
C GLY A 305 30.16 -5.08 4.97
N ASP A 306 30.98 -4.06 4.81
CA ASP A 306 30.73 -2.92 3.93
C ASP A 306 30.71 -3.36 2.46
N GLY A 307 29.78 -2.78 1.70
CA GLY A 307 29.66 -3.03 0.27
C GLY A 307 30.79 -2.40 -0.55
N THR A 308 31.00 -2.95 -1.73
CA THR A 308 31.89 -2.39 -2.73
C THR A 308 31.18 -2.42 -4.10
N ILE A 309 31.23 -1.31 -4.82
CA ILE A 309 30.60 -1.18 -6.15
C ILE A 309 31.66 -1.38 -7.23
N TYR A 310 31.32 -2.12 -8.27
CA TYR A 310 32.10 -2.40 -9.45
C TYR A 310 31.35 -1.99 -10.71
N LEU A 311 32.08 -1.40 -11.65
CA LEU A 311 31.67 -1.29 -13.06
C LEU A 311 32.18 -2.51 -13.81
N ILE A 312 31.30 -3.15 -14.53
CA ILE A 312 31.64 -4.30 -15.37
C ILE A 312 31.74 -3.83 -16.82
N LYS A 313 32.92 -3.99 -17.41
CA LYS A 313 33.18 -3.65 -18.82
C LYS A 313 33.97 -4.80 -19.46
N ALA A 314 33.47 -5.35 -20.57
CA ALA A 314 34.07 -6.49 -21.27
C ALA A 314 34.44 -7.65 -20.30
N ASP A 315 33.49 -8.03 -19.45
CA ASP A 315 33.63 -9.10 -18.43
C ASP A 315 34.73 -8.85 -17.38
N LYS A 316 35.22 -7.59 -17.24
CA LYS A 316 36.18 -7.20 -16.21
C LYS A 316 35.52 -6.27 -15.21
N ALA A 317 35.66 -6.59 -13.91
CA ALA A 317 35.17 -5.79 -12.83
C ALA A 317 36.18 -4.71 -12.45
N GLN A 318 35.80 -3.45 -12.52
CA GLN A 318 36.59 -2.31 -12.08
C GLN A 318 35.92 -1.71 -10.82
N ARG A 319 36.66 -1.70 -9.70
CA ARG A 319 36.15 -1.09 -8.46
C ARG A 319 36.00 0.41 -8.64
N ILE A 320 34.83 0.93 -8.23
CA ILE A 320 34.63 2.37 -8.06
C ILE A 320 35.34 2.78 -6.79
N ALA A 321 36.44 3.56 -6.96
CA ALA A 321 37.14 4.15 -5.84
C ALA A 321 36.32 5.34 -5.30
N TRP A 322 36.25 5.45 -4.01
CA TRP A 322 35.67 6.59 -3.33
C TRP A 322 36.74 7.17 -2.42
N THR A 323 37.14 8.39 -2.71
CA THR A 323 38.12 9.15 -1.94
C THR A 323 37.48 10.50 -1.62
N GLY A 324 37.19 10.75 -0.36
CA GLY A 324 36.70 12.03 0.08
C GLY A 324 37.04 12.30 1.53
N ALA A 325 37.06 13.54 1.94
CA ALA A 325 37.24 14.00 3.33
C ALA A 325 36.17 13.43 4.31
N THR A 326 35.21 12.69 3.78
CA THR A 326 34.13 12.04 4.50
C THR A 326 34.38 10.56 4.82
N GLY A 327 35.52 9.97 4.40
CA GLY A 327 35.79 8.54 4.42
C GLY A 327 35.66 7.83 5.77
N GLU A 328 35.93 8.52 6.87
CA GLU A 328 35.86 7.91 8.21
C GLU A 328 34.42 7.80 8.75
N GLN A 329 33.51 8.69 8.35
CA GLN A 329 32.13 8.72 8.86
C GLN A 329 31.13 7.94 8.03
N TRP A 330 31.48 7.51 6.82
CA TRP A 330 30.56 6.92 5.85
C TRP A 330 31.06 5.58 5.33
N VAL A 331 30.15 4.67 5.13
CA VAL A 331 30.41 3.35 4.55
C VAL A 331 29.44 3.08 3.40
N MET A 332 29.82 2.23 2.46
CA MET A 332 28.90 1.70 1.46
C MET A 332 27.98 0.67 2.14
N PRO A 333 26.65 0.77 1.98
CA PRO A 333 25.76 -0.26 2.49
C PRO A 333 26.13 -1.64 1.98
N THR A 334 25.87 -2.66 2.77
CA THR A 334 26.07 -4.06 2.36
C THR A 334 25.39 -4.37 1.02
N SER A 335 24.19 -3.84 0.82
CA SER A 335 23.43 -3.93 -0.43
C SER A 335 23.02 -2.52 -0.86
N PRO A 336 23.88 -1.80 -1.59
CA PRO A 336 23.59 -0.45 -2.04
C PRO A 336 22.52 -0.45 -3.12
N GLU A 337 21.71 0.60 -3.16
CA GLU A 337 20.91 0.90 -4.33
C GLU A 337 21.81 1.27 -5.50
N LEU A 338 21.54 0.73 -6.69
CA LEU A 338 22.25 1.04 -7.93
C LEU A 338 21.23 1.46 -8.96
N ARG A 339 21.22 2.73 -9.37
CA ARG A 339 20.29 3.26 -10.37
C ARG A 339 21.04 4.11 -11.40
N TRP A 340 21.02 3.67 -12.62
CA TRP A 340 21.58 4.44 -13.74
C TRP A 340 20.64 5.60 -14.13
N SER A 341 21.24 6.70 -14.58
CA SER A 341 20.49 7.68 -15.38
C SER A 341 20.10 7.04 -16.72
N LYS A 342 18.97 7.46 -17.34
CA LYS A 342 18.51 6.95 -18.64
C LYS A 342 19.62 6.98 -19.70
N GLN A 343 20.45 8.00 -19.72
CA GLN A 343 21.58 8.15 -20.63
C GLN A 343 22.81 7.31 -20.24
N GLY A 344 22.79 6.60 -19.12
CA GLY A 344 23.90 5.75 -18.65
C GLY A 344 25.16 6.52 -18.19
N HIS A 345 25.15 7.84 -18.12
CA HIS A 345 26.33 8.63 -17.77
C HIS A 345 26.58 8.77 -16.27
N ARG A 346 25.56 8.51 -15.44
CA ARG A 346 25.64 8.61 -13.98
C ARG A 346 25.04 7.38 -13.33
N LEU A 347 25.69 6.94 -12.23
CA LEU A 347 25.18 5.89 -11.36
C LEU A 347 24.83 6.49 -10.00
N PHE A 348 23.56 6.51 -9.65
CA PHE A 348 23.08 6.93 -8.34
C PHE A 348 23.16 5.78 -7.36
N THR A 349 23.60 6.10 -6.12
CA THR A 349 23.69 5.19 -4.99
C THR A 349 23.55 5.98 -3.69
N GLY A 350 23.85 5.36 -2.55
CA GLY A 350 23.84 6.06 -1.27
C GLY A 350 24.85 5.50 -0.30
N PHE A 351 25.36 6.36 0.60
CA PHE A 351 26.20 5.99 1.70
C PHE A 351 25.41 5.75 2.98
N TRP A 352 25.92 4.89 3.84
CA TRP A 352 25.41 4.64 5.17
C TRP A 352 26.31 5.28 6.22
N HIS A 353 25.75 5.88 7.28
CA HIS A 353 26.55 6.46 8.33
C HIS A 353 27.24 5.34 9.15
N ARG A 354 28.56 5.42 9.33
CA ARG A 354 29.36 4.36 9.97
C ARG A 354 28.85 3.99 11.35
N GLU A 355 28.65 4.97 12.21
CA GLU A 355 28.11 4.75 13.57
C GLU A 355 26.80 3.93 13.55
N MET A 356 25.89 4.22 12.61
CA MET A 356 24.64 3.48 12.47
C MET A 356 24.88 2.07 11.93
N ALA A 357 25.80 1.91 10.97
CA ALA A 357 26.17 0.61 10.42
C ALA A 357 26.75 -0.31 11.50
N GLU A 358 27.65 0.21 12.32
CA GLU A 358 28.28 -0.49 13.44
C GLU A 358 27.24 -0.87 14.51
N LYS A 359 26.36 0.06 14.87
CA LYS A 359 25.27 -0.20 15.82
C LYS A 359 24.33 -1.30 15.35
N VAL A 360 23.93 -1.29 14.07
CA VAL A 360 23.05 -2.33 13.49
C VAL A 360 23.74 -3.69 13.49
N ARG A 361 25.02 -3.76 13.15
CA ARG A 361 25.82 -4.99 13.17
C ARG A 361 26.00 -5.53 14.58
N ALA A 362 26.32 -4.67 15.55
CA ALA A 362 26.45 -5.05 16.96
C ALA A 362 25.13 -5.65 17.49
N LEU A 363 23.98 -5.02 17.20
CA LEU A 363 22.68 -5.55 17.60
C LEU A 363 22.37 -6.90 16.95
N ALA A 364 22.75 -7.10 15.67
CA ALA A 364 22.56 -8.37 14.98
C ALA A 364 23.44 -9.49 15.60
N ALA A 365 24.69 -9.18 15.92
CA ALA A 365 25.62 -10.09 16.56
C ALA A 365 25.13 -10.47 17.98
N HIS A 366 24.71 -9.49 18.78
CA HIS A 366 24.16 -9.73 20.12
C HIS A 366 22.92 -10.63 20.10
N LYS A 367 21.98 -10.37 19.18
CA LYS A 367 20.79 -11.19 19.02
C LYS A 367 21.13 -12.65 18.68
N ARG A 368 22.12 -12.88 17.79
CA ARG A 368 22.55 -14.24 17.47
C ARG A 368 23.17 -14.95 18.67
N ALA A 369 24.07 -14.29 19.38
CA ALA A 369 24.66 -14.85 20.58
C ALA A 369 23.60 -15.28 21.59
N ALA A 370 22.58 -14.45 21.80
CA ALA A 370 21.43 -14.79 22.66
C ALA A 370 20.62 -15.98 22.13
N ASP A 371 20.36 -16.06 20.81
CA ASP A 371 19.65 -17.18 20.19
C ASP A 371 20.46 -18.51 20.26
N GLU A 372 21.79 -18.43 20.15
CA GLU A 372 22.69 -19.58 20.27
C GLU A 372 22.77 -20.09 21.71
N GLN A 373 22.88 -19.20 22.70
CA GLN A 373 22.80 -19.55 24.12
C GLN A 373 21.47 -20.25 24.46
N LYS A 374 20.38 -19.75 23.92
CA LYS A 374 19.03 -20.32 24.09
C LYS A 374 18.90 -21.72 23.45
N LYS A 375 19.56 -21.93 22.28
CA LYS A 375 19.59 -23.23 21.58
C LYS A 375 20.55 -24.23 22.23
N ALA A 376 21.64 -23.76 22.78
CA ALA A 376 22.65 -24.61 23.44
C ALA A 376 22.15 -25.27 24.74
N GLY A 377 21.01 -24.79 25.28
CA GLY A 377 20.34 -25.42 26.40
C GLY A 377 21.26 -25.70 27.60
N LYS A 378 22.25 -24.85 27.89
CA LYS A 378 23.11 -24.96 29.06
C LYS A 378 22.22 -24.82 30.30
N LYS A 379 21.70 -25.96 30.76
CA LYS A 379 21.33 -26.12 32.17
C LYS A 379 22.65 -26.03 32.95
N LEU A 380 22.97 -24.88 33.49
CA LEU A 380 23.92 -24.78 34.56
C LEU A 380 23.48 -25.75 35.65
N ALA A 381 24.41 -26.53 36.20
CA ALA A 381 24.13 -27.30 37.41
C ALA A 381 23.59 -26.33 38.47
N ALA A 382 22.60 -26.77 39.26
CA ALA A 382 21.85 -25.91 40.18
C ALA A 382 22.74 -25.10 41.17
N ASP A 383 24.00 -25.49 41.32
CA ASP A 383 24.92 -24.97 42.30
C ASP A 383 26.08 -24.12 41.72
N VAL A 384 26.07 -23.86 40.39
CA VAL A 384 27.11 -23.08 39.74
C VAL A 384 26.63 -21.65 39.52
N ILE A 385 27.25 -20.69 40.22
CA ILE A 385 27.07 -19.27 39.97
C ILE A 385 27.92 -18.93 38.73
N PRO A 386 27.35 -18.37 37.64
CA PRO A 386 28.12 -17.90 36.47
C PRO A 386 29.18 -16.87 36.85
N ASP A 387 30.33 -16.84 36.19
CA ASP A 387 31.38 -15.87 36.42
C ASP A 387 30.96 -14.41 36.18
N ASP A 388 29.92 -14.20 35.36
CA ASP A 388 29.30 -12.89 35.02
C ASP A 388 28.09 -12.53 35.88
N ALA A 389 27.71 -13.40 36.85
CA ALA A 389 26.54 -13.19 37.70
C ALA A 389 26.58 -11.87 38.52
N PHE A 390 27.74 -11.30 38.71
CA PHE A 390 28.00 -10.06 39.45
C PHE A 390 28.65 -8.97 38.60
N ASP A 391 28.69 -9.17 37.28
CA ASP A 391 29.15 -8.15 36.33
C ASP A 391 28.10 -7.08 36.17
N LEU A 392 28.39 -5.88 36.72
CA LEU A 392 27.47 -4.74 36.70
C LEU A 392 27.16 -4.26 35.27
N GLU A 393 28.13 -4.25 34.37
CA GLU A 393 27.94 -3.80 32.97
C GLU A 393 27.06 -4.80 32.22
N ALA A 394 27.32 -6.08 32.32
CA ALA A 394 26.51 -7.13 31.71
C ALA A 394 25.07 -7.11 32.22
N LEU A 395 24.85 -6.99 33.53
CA LEU A 395 23.53 -6.90 34.14
C LEU A 395 22.76 -5.63 33.70
N VAL A 396 23.46 -4.50 33.59
CA VAL A 396 22.86 -3.24 33.12
C VAL A 396 22.54 -3.29 31.65
N ASP A 397 23.30 -4.01 30.81
CA ASP A 397 23.03 -4.19 29.40
C ASP A 397 21.78 -5.03 29.11
N GLU A 398 21.38 -5.91 30.05
CA GLU A 398 20.13 -6.66 29.95
C GLU A 398 18.88 -5.83 30.30
N ARG A 399 19.06 -4.57 30.73
CA ARG A 399 17.94 -3.70 31.10
C ARG A 399 16.97 -3.47 29.95
N LYS A 400 15.67 -3.46 30.27
CA LYS A 400 14.58 -3.15 29.35
C LYS A 400 14.03 -1.74 29.66
N LEU A 401 14.89 -0.72 29.53
CA LEU A 401 14.57 0.67 29.86
C LEU A 401 14.57 1.51 28.57
N ASP A 402 13.47 2.25 28.35
CA ASP A 402 13.41 3.34 27.38
C ASP A 402 13.37 4.66 28.12
N ILE A 403 14.29 5.56 27.81
CA ILE A 403 14.33 6.90 28.38
C ILE A 403 13.65 7.85 27.41
N TRP A 404 12.62 8.56 27.87
CA TRP A 404 11.92 9.59 27.11
C TRP A 404 12.43 10.95 27.58
N HIS A 405 12.98 11.73 26.66
CA HIS A 405 13.49 13.05 26.98
C HIS A 405 12.68 14.13 26.22
N SER A 406 12.39 15.24 26.90
CA SER A 406 11.60 16.35 26.31
C SER A 406 12.25 17.00 25.10
N ASP A 407 13.56 16.88 24.95
CA ASP A 407 14.32 17.45 23.82
C ASP A 407 14.62 16.44 22.70
N ASP A 408 14.14 15.22 22.82
CA ASP A 408 14.24 14.25 21.73
C ASP A 408 13.57 14.82 20.47
N PRO A 409 14.23 14.76 19.31
CA PRO A 409 13.62 15.20 18.05
C PRO A 409 12.35 14.43 17.69
N GLN A 410 12.27 13.17 18.13
CA GLN A 410 11.13 12.28 17.99
C GLN A 410 10.93 11.51 19.29
N ILE A 411 9.69 11.34 19.69
CA ILE A 411 9.38 10.56 20.91
C ILE A 411 9.81 9.09 20.78
N SER A 412 10.16 8.45 21.88
CA SER A 412 10.72 7.10 21.92
C SER A 412 9.89 6.07 21.14
N THR A 413 8.57 6.15 21.21
CA THR A 413 7.66 5.25 20.50
C THR A 413 7.79 5.41 18.96
N GLU A 414 7.93 6.64 18.46
CA GLU A 414 8.16 6.89 17.04
C GLU A 414 9.53 6.38 16.60
N GLN A 415 10.57 6.61 17.40
CA GLN A 415 11.91 6.08 17.14
C GLN A 415 11.89 4.56 17.00
N LYS A 416 11.16 3.83 17.86
CA LYS A 416 11.02 2.37 17.79
C LYS A 416 10.34 1.89 16.51
N VAL A 417 9.21 2.48 16.16
CA VAL A 417 8.47 2.12 14.93
C VAL A 417 9.31 2.40 13.68
N ARG A 418 10.05 3.51 13.70
CA ARG A 418 10.88 3.93 12.57
C ARG A 418 12.22 3.23 12.48
N TRP A 419 12.66 2.55 13.54
CA TRP A 419 13.99 1.96 13.64
C TRP A 419 14.42 1.15 12.41
N GLN A 420 13.55 0.25 11.93
CA GLN A 420 13.88 -0.59 10.77
C GLN A 420 14.14 0.21 9.48
N ARG A 421 13.48 1.35 9.33
CA ARG A 421 13.68 2.25 8.19
C ARG A 421 14.88 3.17 8.43
N ASP A 422 14.91 3.83 9.56
CA ASP A 422 15.89 4.89 9.85
C ASP A 422 17.30 4.29 10.07
N SER A 423 17.38 3.08 10.61
CA SER A 423 18.64 2.33 10.73
C SER A 423 19.24 1.90 9.39
N LYS A 424 18.45 1.86 8.32
CA LYS A 424 18.90 1.55 6.94
C LYS A 424 18.94 2.78 6.04
N GLN A 425 18.76 3.98 6.60
CA GLN A 425 18.76 5.20 5.81
C GLN A 425 20.10 5.41 5.12
N THR A 426 20.06 5.57 3.82
CA THR A 426 21.22 5.93 2.99
C THR A 426 21.15 7.37 2.56
N TYR A 427 22.29 7.95 2.32
CA TYR A 427 22.46 9.35 1.92
C TYR A 427 22.96 9.40 0.48
N ALA A 428 22.20 10.04 -0.38
CA ALA A 428 22.38 10.01 -1.82
C ALA A 428 23.80 10.40 -2.26
N ALA A 429 24.34 9.63 -3.20
CA ALA A 429 25.59 9.86 -3.87
C ALA A 429 25.46 9.56 -5.37
N VAL A 430 26.33 10.11 -6.18
CA VAL A 430 26.34 9.90 -7.63
C VAL A 430 27.75 9.67 -8.14
N TRP A 431 27.93 8.62 -8.90
CA TRP A 431 29.16 8.42 -9.68
C TRP A 431 28.98 9.04 -11.08
N HIS A 432 29.97 9.81 -11.50
CA HIS A 432 30.02 10.49 -12.79
C HIS A 432 30.92 9.75 -13.77
N GLY A 433 30.37 9.26 -14.87
CA GLY A 433 31.08 8.46 -15.88
C GLY A 433 32.16 9.23 -16.65
N ASP A 434 32.06 10.53 -16.76
CA ASP A 434 33.01 11.42 -17.42
C ASP A 434 34.27 11.70 -16.58
N THR A 435 34.11 11.81 -15.26
CA THR A 435 35.21 12.12 -14.32
C THR A 435 35.69 10.90 -13.54
N GLY A 436 34.91 9.81 -13.51
CA GLY A 436 35.15 8.64 -12.68
C GLY A 436 34.99 8.90 -11.18
N LYS A 437 34.47 10.05 -10.76
CA LYS A 437 34.34 10.45 -9.35
C LYS A 437 32.96 10.04 -8.79
N LEU A 438 32.96 9.56 -7.56
CA LEU A 438 31.76 9.36 -6.74
C LEU A 438 31.61 10.56 -5.79
N VAL A 439 30.48 11.27 -5.89
CA VAL A 439 30.17 12.50 -5.14
C VAL A 439 29.00 12.25 -4.21
N GLN A 440 29.17 12.51 -2.92
CA GLN A 440 28.10 12.43 -1.94
C GLN A 440 27.27 13.72 -1.97
N LEU A 441 25.96 13.60 -2.19
CA LEU A 441 25.02 14.72 -2.33
C LEU A 441 24.29 15.04 -1.02
N ALA A 442 23.92 14.01 -0.24
CA ALA A 442 23.17 14.12 0.99
C ALA A 442 24.02 13.75 2.22
N ASP A 443 23.66 14.26 3.40
CA ASP A 443 24.25 13.95 4.69
C ASP A 443 23.24 14.12 5.84
N ARG A 444 23.69 14.07 7.10
CA ARG A 444 22.80 14.21 8.28
C ARG A 444 22.11 15.57 8.41
N LYS A 445 22.68 16.63 7.79
CA LYS A 445 22.12 18.01 7.80
C LYS A 445 21.16 18.26 6.66
N MET A 446 21.26 17.47 5.57
CA MET A 446 20.35 17.51 4.43
C MET A 446 20.12 16.05 3.98
N GLN A 447 19.07 15.42 4.52
CA GLN A 447 18.91 13.97 4.46
C GLN A 447 18.53 13.44 3.08
N SER A 448 17.92 14.26 2.22
CA SER A 448 17.51 13.80 0.90
C SER A 448 17.91 14.77 -0.20
N VAL A 449 18.28 14.22 -1.35
CA VAL A 449 18.47 14.93 -2.61
C VAL A 449 17.78 14.16 -3.72
N SER A 450 16.85 14.80 -4.42
CA SER A 450 16.23 14.31 -5.63
C SER A 450 16.85 15.01 -6.83
N VAL A 451 17.25 14.27 -7.84
CA VAL A 451 17.84 14.80 -9.06
C VAL A 451 16.93 14.46 -10.24
N PRO A 452 16.36 15.46 -10.93
CA PRO A 452 15.60 15.20 -12.16
C PRO A 452 16.47 14.51 -13.21
N GLU A 453 15.86 13.67 -14.04
CA GLU A 453 16.57 12.96 -15.09
C GLU A 453 17.28 13.93 -16.03
N GLY A 454 18.53 13.65 -16.36
CA GLY A 454 19.38 14.55 -17.17
C GLY A 454 19.95 15.77 -16.45
N SER A 455 19.35 16.24 -15.35
CA SER A 455 19.77 17.47 -14.64
C SER A 455 21.13 17.32 -13.91
N LEU A 456 21.90 18.42 -13.87
CA LEU A 456 23.06 18.57 -12.99
C LEU A 456 22.72 19.33 -11.69
N ILE A 457 21.46 19.65 -11.50
CA ILE A 457 20.94 20.33 -10.32
C ILE A 457 19.92 19.43 -9.66
N GLY A 458 20.07 19.24 -8.36
CA GLY A 458 19.14 18.48 -7.52
C GLY A 458 18.37 19.36 -6.55
N LEU A 459 17.24 18.84 -6.08
CA LEU A 459 16.42 19.37 -5.02
C LEU A 459 16.80 18.70 -3.70
N GLY A 460 17.41 19.46 -2.79
CA GLY A 460 17.77 19.00 -1.45
C GLY A 460 16.70 19.36 -0.42
N SER A 461 16.49 18.51 0.59
CA SER A 461 15.58 18.80 1.69
C SER A 461 16.16 18.39 3.05
N ASP A 462 15.96 19.27 4.06
CA ASP A 462 16.27 19.03 5.46
C ASP A 462 15.01 19.13 6.32
N ARG A 463 14.64 18.03 6.98
CA ARG A 463 13.49 17.92 7.88
C ARG A 463 13.90 17.77 9.35
N ALA A 464 15.19 17.52 9.62
CA ALA A 464 15.64 17.15 10.96
C ALA A 464 15.38 18.25 11.98
N ARG A 465 15.61 19.52 11.60
CA ARG A 465 15.43 20.65 12.51
C ARG A 465 13.97 20.89 12.94
N TYR A 466 13.01 20.35 12.19
CA TYR A 466 11.56 20.47 12.47
C TYR A 466 10.95 19.15 13.00
N ALA A 467 11.77 18.15 13.31
CA ALA A 467 11.28 16.84 13.68
C ALA A 467 10.42 16.88 14.96
N LYS A 468 10.77 17.71 15.95
CA LYS A 468 10.02 17.87 17.21
C LYS A 468 8.63 18.46 16.97
N GLU A 469 8.47 19.36 16.00
CA GLU A 469 7.20 20.02 15.66
C GLU A 469 6.14 19.01 15.18
N THR A 470 6.55 17.85 14.63
CA THR A 470 5.61 16.80 14.20
C THR A 470 4.75 16.25 15.34
N THR A 471 5.10 16.52 16.58
CA THR A 471 4.34 16.13 17.77
C THR A 471 2.98 16.84 17.82
N TRP A 472 2.92 18.14 17.47
CA TRP A 472 1.72 18.98 17.60
C TRP A 472 1.35 19.75 16.32
N ASP A 473 2.25 19.81 15.34
CA ASP A 473 2.04 20.53 14.08
C ASP A 473 2.26 19.62 12.85
N GLY A 474 2.54 20.20 11.70
CA GLY A 474 2.83 19.54 10.45
C GLY A 474 4.29 19.06 10.33
N ARG A 475 4.60 18.63 9.11
CA ARG A 475 5.97 18.31 8.71
C ARG A 475 6.50 19.44 7.86
N PHE A 476 7.65 19.96 8.25
CA PHE A 476 8.31 21.07 7.55
C PHE A 476 9.69 20.67 7.05
N GLU A 477 10.19 21.41 6.06
CA GLU A 477 11.52 21.21 5.49
C GLU A 477 12.16 22.52 5.03
N ASP A 478 13.47 22.60 5.15
CA ASP A 478 14.29 23.55 4.42
C ASP A 478 14.61 22.98 3.04
N VAL A 479 14.46 23.79 2.01
CA VAL A 479 14.63 23.39 0.61
C VAL A 479 15.88 24.04 0.01
N TYR A 480 16.68 23.22 -0.68
CA TYR A 480 17.95 23.61 -1.28
C TYR A 480 18.02 23.27 -2.77
N VAL A 481 18.73 24.09 -3.55
CA VAL A 481 19.30 23.62 -4.81
C VAL A 481 20.69 23.05 -4.54
N VAL A 482 21.00 21.93 -5.21
CA VAL A 482 22.24 21.17 -5.03
C VAL A 482 22.93 20.99 -6.38
N ASP A 483 24.18 21.45 -6.50
CA ASP A 483 25.02 21.10 -7.66
C ASP A 483 25.46 19.64 -7.55
N VAL A 484 25.08 18.84 -8.54
CA VAL A 484 25.30 17.37 -8.53
C VAL A 484 26.78 17.00 -8.71
N ARG A 485 27.59 17.88 -9.33
CA ARG A 485 29.03 17.66 -9.56
C ARG A 485 29.89 18.05 -8.36
N ALA A 486 29.54 19.15 -7.70
CA ALA A 486 30.31 19.73 -6.61
C ALA A 486 29.70 19.48 -5.22
N ALA A 487 28.49 18.93 -5.14
CA ALA A 487 27.67 18.84 -3.93
C ALA A 487 27.45 20.21 -3.21
N ALA A 488 27.67 21.30 -3.91
CA ALA A 488 27.44 22.64 -3.38
C ALA A 488 25.95 22.89 -3.19
N ARG A 489 25.58 23.46 -2.05
CA ARG A 489 24.19 23.65 -1.60
C ARG A 489 23.90 25.12 -1.46
N ARG A 490 22.73 25.53 -1.90
CA ARG A 490 22.18 26.87 -1.67
C ARG A 490 20.74 26.74 -1.17
N LEU A 491 20.47 27.34 0.00
CA LEU A 491 19.13 27.42 0.56
C LEU A 491 18.21 28.24 -0.36
N VAL A 492 17.06 27.70 -0.66
CA VAL A 492 15.98 28.36 -1.40
C VAL A 492 14.97 28.97 -0.42
N ARG A 493 14.46 28.16 0.50
CA ARG A 493 13.47 28.60 1.48
C ARG A 493 13.49 27.68 2.70
N SER A 494 13.32 28.30 3.87
CA SER A 494 13.17 27.57 5.15
C SER A 494 11.72 27.36 5.50
N HIS A 495 11.45 26.34 6.31
CA HIS A 495 10.17 26.07 6.95
C HIS A 495 8.99 26.00 5.97
N LEU A 496 9.17 25.28 4.85
CA LEU A 496 8.08 24.97 3.93
C LEU A 496 7.34 23.70 4.39
N PRO A 497 6.03 23.59 4.15
CA PRO A 497 5.34 22.33 4.33
C PRO A 497 6.01 21.23 3.49
N ALA A 498 6.37 20.13 4.12
CA ALA A 498 7.19 19.11 3.49
C ALA A 498 6.51 18.48 2.26
N GLY A 499 7.27 18.35 1.17
CA GLY A 499 6.78 17.76 -0.07
C GLY A 499 5.94 18.71 -0.93
N THR A 500 5.95 20.00 -0.68
CA THR A 500 5.20 21.01 -1.46
C THR A 500 6.04 21.76 -2.48
N THR A 501 7.24 21.28 -2.77
CA THR A 501 8.16 21.85 -3.75
C THR A 501 8.35 20.90 -4.93
N THR A 502 8.40 21.43 -6.14
CA THR A 502 8.75 20.69 -7.36
C THR A 502 9.81 21.47 -8.15
N MET A 503 10.69 20.74 -8.82
CA MET A 503 11.79 21.28 -9.63
C MET A 503 11.62 20.89 -11.09
N GLY A 504 11.78 21.83 -11.98
CA GLY A 504 11.80 21.59 -13.42
C GLY A 504 12.99 20.71 -13.84
N PRO A 505 12.89 19.99 -14.99
CA PRO A 505 13.91 19.02 -15.43
C PRO A 505 15.30 19.63 -15.63
N THR A 506 15.41 20.90 -15.96
CA THR A 506 16.71 21.60 -16.11
C THR A 506 17.32 22.05 -14.78
N GLY A 507 16.54 22.04 -13.70
CA GLY A 507 16.92 22.61 -12.41
C GLY A 507 17.02 24.15 -12.40
N GLN A 508 16.54 24.84 -13.45
CA GLN A 508 16.52 26.30 -13.54
C GLN A 508 15.39 26.90 -12.72
N HIS A 509 14.19 26.30 -12.84
CA HIS A 509 12.96 26.78 -12.24
C HIS A 509 12.47 25.80 -11.18
N MET A 510 11.96 26.33 -10.06
CA MET A 510 11.31 25.58 -8.99
C MET A 510 9.98 26.22 -8.64
N LEU A 511 9.01 25.41 -8.29
CA LEU A 511 7.72 25.86 -7.78
C LEU A 511 7.51 25.30 -6.37
N TYR A 512 7.11 26.15 -5.41
CA TYR A 512 6.83 25.75 -4.04
C TYR A 512 5.55 26.39 -3.51
N TRP A 513 4.83 25.66 -2.68
CA TRP A 513 3.61 26.13 -2.04
C TRP A 513 3.92 26.81 -0.72
N HIS A 514 3.47 28.05 -0.54
CA HIS A 514 3.66 28.80 0.69
C HIS A 514 2.55 29.82 0.90
N SER A 515 1.99 29.87 2.11
CA SER A 515 0.96 30.86 2.52
C SER A 515 -0.26 30.92 1.58
N GLY A 516 -0.71 29.77 1.06
CA GLY A 516 -1.88 29.68 0.19
C GLY A 516 -1.63 30.02 -1.29
N TYR A 517 -0.36 30.18 -1.69
CA TYR A 517 0.02 30.53 -3.05
C TYR A 517 1.16 29.66 -3.60
N TRP A 518 1.17 29.45 -4.91
CA TRP A 518 2.32 28.96 -5.62
C TRP A 518 3.33 30.07 -5.83
N ASN A 519 4.58 29.80 -5.46
CA ASN A 519 5.72 30.69 -5.60
C ASN A 519 6.76 30.03 -6.49
N HIS A 520 7.29 30.80 -7.42
CA HIS A 520 8.37 30.42 -8.32
C HIS A 520 9.71 30.91 -7.77
N PHE A 521 10.74 30.08 -7.89
CA PHE A 521 12.13 30.45 -7.68
C PHE A 521 12.93 30.23 -8.95
N ASP A 522 13.60 31.29 -9.41
CA ASP A 522 14.56 31.27 -10.52
C ASP A 522 15.98 31.11 -9.99
N ARG A 523 16.66 30.04 -10.37
CA ARG A 523 17.99 29.71 -9.88
C ARG A 523 19.06 30.68 -10.35
N ALA A 524 18.99 31.18 -11.59
CA ALA A 524 19.99 32.09 -12.16
C ALA A 524 19.96 33.44 -11.50
N THR A 525 18.80 34.01 -11.29
CA THR A 525 18.64 35.33 -10.68
C THR A 525 18.47 35.32 -9.16
N SER A 526 18.22 34.10 -8.58
CA SER A 526 17.87 33.93 -7.16
C SER A 526 16.61 34.69 -6.73
N LYS A 527 15.72 35.03 -7.65
CA LYS A 527 14.47 35.73 -7.36
C LYS A 527 13.34 34.78 -7.04
N HIS A 528 12.47 35.25 -6.16
CA HIS A 528 11.20 34.60 -5.84
C HIS A 528 10.04 35.46 -6.42
N LEU A 529 9.06 34.80 -7.02
CA LEU A 529 7.87 35.43 -7.59
C LEU A 529 6.62 34.68 -7.13
N ASN A 530 5.64 35.35 -6.55
CA ASN A 530 4.33 34.77 -6.31
C ASN A 530 3.56 34.74 -7.64
N VAL A 531 3.35 33.53 -8.19
CA VAL A 531 2.78 33.37 -9.54
C VAL A 531 1.26 33.26 -9.52
N THR A 532 0.63 32.93 -8.41
CA THR A 532 -0.83 32.77 -8.30
C THR A 532 -1.51 33.90 -7.54
N GLY A 533 -0.78 34.73 -6.79
CA GLY A 533 -1.35 35.81 -5.99
C GLY A 533 -1.98 36.98 -6.79
N VAL A 534 -1.63 37.08 -8.07
CA VAL A 534 -2.21 38.10 -8.99
C VAL A 534 -3.46 37.59 -9.71
N LEU A 535 -3.77 36.29 -9.61
CA LEU A 535 -4.91 35.68 -10.26
C LEU A 535 -6.15 35.70 -9.34
N ARG A 536 -7.33 35.85 -9.96
CA ARG A 536 -8.61 35.83 -9.22
C ARG A 536 -9.03 34.38 -8.83
N THR A 537 -8.53 33.41 -9.56
CA THR A 537 -8.83 31.97 -9.31
C THR A 537 -8.04 31.48 -8.11
N PRO A 538 -8.67 30.88 -7.09
CA PRO A 538 -7.97 30.28 -5.97
C PRO A 538 -7.29 28.96 -6.37
N PHE A 539 -6.04 28.79 -5.95
CA PHE A 539 -5.28 27.54 -6.09
C PHE A 539 -5.17 26.78 -4.76
N ALA A 540 -5.60 27.43 -3.68
CA ALA A 540 -5.78 26.82 -2.37
C ALA A 540 -7.06 25.96 -2.35
N ASN A 541 -7.04 24.84 -1.64
CA ASN A 541 -8.16 23.90 -1.55
C ASN A 541 -9.39 24.58 -0.93
N GLU A 542 -10.42 24.83 -1.74
CA GLU A 542 -11.65 25.51 -1.36
C GLU A 542 -12.53 24.69 -0.38
N ASP A 543 -12.31 23.37 -0.28
CA ASP A 543 -13.03 22.46 0.62
C ASP A 543 -12.21 22.13 1.89
N HIS A 544 -11.15 22.90 2.17
CA HIS A 544 -10.31 22.68 3.34
C HIS A 544 -11.04 23.08 4.64
N ASP A 545 -11.11 22.16 5.58
CA ASP A 545 -11.80 22.33 6.86
C ASP A 545 -10.96 21.87 8.07
N TYR A 546 -9.62 21.91 7.89
CA TYR A 546 -8.66 21.57 8.95
C TYR A 546 -8.00 22.86 9.50
N PRO A 547 -7.58 22.89 10.78
CA PRO A 547 -6.89 24.04 11.37
C PRO A 547 -5.39 24.11 11.00
N SER A 548 -5.03 23.66 9.83
CA SER A 548 -3.68 23.74 9.24
C SER A 548 -3.66 24.67 8.05
N ASP A 549 -2.46 25.01 7.55
CA ASP A 549 -2.31 25.72 6.28
C ASP A 549 -3.06 25.02 5.16
N VAL A 550 -3.77 25.83 4.36
CA VAL A 550 -4.57 25.30 3.25
C VAL A 550 -3.64 24.75 2.17
N PRO A 551 -3.76 23.46 1.77
CA PRO A 551 -2.95 22.86 0.71
C PRO A 551 -3.40 23.34 -0.67
N SER A 552 -2.51 23.20 -1.67
CA SER A 552 -2.87 23.37 -3.09
C SER A 552 -3.59 22.15 -3.63
N TYR A 553 -4.18 22.28 -4.84
CA TYR A 553 -4.67 21.14 -5.62
C TYR A 553 -3.55 20.35 -6.34
N GLY A 554 -2.29 20.82 -6.25
CA GLY A 554 -1.12 20.14 -6.80
C GLY A 554 -0.72 20.59 -8.20
N THR A 555 0.22 19.86 -8.78
CA THR A 555 0.75 20.08 -10.14
C THR A 555 0.54 18.86 -11.01
N ALA A 556 0.35 19.03 -12.31
CA ALA A 556 0.28 17.96 -13.29
C ALA A 556 1.69 17.49 -13.74
N GLY A 557 2.67 18.36 -13.73
CA GLY A 557 4.02 18.06 -14.19
C GLY A 557 4.70 19.28 -14.82
N TRP A 558 5.87 19.05 -15.38
CA TRP A 558 6.66 20.07 -16.09
C TRP A 558 6.69 19.78 -17.59
N ARG A 559 6.85 20.82 -18.40
CA ARG A 559 7.25 20.69 -19.80
C ARG A 559 8.71 20.21 -19.87
N ALA A 560 9.04 19.38 -20.85
CA ALA A 560 10.37 18.76 -20.97
C ALA A 560 11.55 19.75 -21.01
N ASP A 561 11.34 20.95 -21.57
CA ASP A 561 12.34 22.01 -21.59
C ASP A 561 12.50 22.75 -20.23
N GLY A 562 11.63 22.44 -19.28
CA GLY A 562 11.61 23.05 -17.95
C GLY A 562 11.14 24.51 -17.92
N GLN A 563 10.65 25.08 -19.04
CA GLN A 563 10.23 26.47 -19.12
C GLN A 563 8.74 26.65 -18.75
N ALA A 564 8.01 25.58 -18.47
CA ALA A 564 6.64 25.67 -18.01
C ALA A 564 6.30 24.56 -17.03
N VAL A 565 5.37 24.85 -16.12
CA VAL A 565 4.80 23.91 -15.16
C VAL A 565 3.28 23.95 -15.27
N TYR A 566 2.67 22.76 -15.15
CA TYR A 566 1.22 22.63 -15.20
C TYR A 566 0.67 22.43 -13.79
N VAL A 567 -0.32 23.26 -13.41
CA VAL A 567 -0.84 23.37 -12.05
C VAL A 567 -2.36 23.23 -12.07
N TYR A 568 -2.92 22.68 -11.03
CA TYR A 568 -4.35 22.53 -10.86
C TYR A 568 -4.95 23.63 -9.96
N ASP A 569 -6.09 24.21 -10.36
CA ASP A 569 -7.05 24.76 -9.41
C ASP A 569 -8.09 23.67 -9.03
N LYS A 570 -9.19 24.03 -8.39
CA LYS A 570 -10.26 23.06 -8.04
C LYS A 570 -10.75 22.31 -9.28
N TYR A 571 -10.92 22.95 -10.40
CA TYR A 571 -11.58 22.44 -11.59
C TYR A 571 -10.65 22.34 -12.80
N ASP A 572 -9.83 23.38 -13.04
CA ASP A 572 -9.14 23.62 -14.28
C ASP A 572 -7.63 23.31 -14.22
N ILE A 573 -7.02 23.22 -15.41
CA ILE A 573 -5.58 23.01 -15.62
C ILE A 573 -4.97 24.31 -16.11
N TRP A 574 -3.86 24.74 -15.47
CA TRP A 574 -3.16 25.97 -15.78
C TRP A 574 -1.73 25.71 -16.19
N GLU A 575 -1.24 26.43 -17.19
CA GLU A 575 0.16 26.53 -17.55
C GLU A 575 0.76 27.80 -16.95
N PHE A 576 1.89 27.68 -16.28
CA PHE A 576 2.74 28.79 -15.85
C PHE A 576 4.05 28.70 -16.63
N ALA A 577 4.21 29.59 -17.65
CA ALA A 577 5.38 29.64 -18.51
C ALA A 577 6.35 30.72 -18.03
N PHE A 578 7.63 30.40 -17.95
CA PHE A 578 8.70 31.30 -17.49
C PHE A 578 9.57 31.72 -18.66
N ASP A 579 9.88 33.03 -18.71
CA ASP A 579 10.79 33.59 -19.69
C ASP A 579 12.21 33.76 -19.12
N ALA A 580 13.15 34.15 -19.97
CA ALA A 580 14.55 34.39 -19.58
C ALA A 580 14.74 35.54 -18.58
N SER A 581 13.77 36.43 -18.41
CA SER A 581 13.79 37.49 -17.40
C SER A 581 13.31 37.02 -16.01
N GLY A 582 12.79 35.81 -15.93
CA GLY A 582 12.15 35.23 -14.74
C GLY A 582 10.70 35.65 -14.55
N SER A 583 10.08 36.31 -15.57
CA SER A 583 8.66 36.65 -15.58
C SER A 583 7.84 35.39 -15.82
N CYS A 584 6.58 35.39 -15.36
CA CYS A 584 5.66 34.28 -15.47
C CYS A 584 4.40 34.68 -16.24
N ALA A 585 4.08 33.92 -17.29
CA ALA A 585 2.80 34.05 -17.99
C ALA A 585 1.90 32.87 -17.54
N ALA A 586 0.67 33.20 -17.10
CA ALA A 586 -0.32 32.19 -16.69
C ALA A 586 -1.40 32.05 -17.77
N ARG A 587 -1.71 30.83 -18.14
CA ARG A 587 -2.75 30.46 -19.12
C ARG A 587 -3.61 29.32 -18.60
N ASN A 588 -4.94 29.50 -18.59
CA ASN A 588 -5.86 28.41 -18.32
C ASN A 588 -6.01 27.53 -19.58
N LEU A 589 -5.56 26.27 -19.51
CA LEU A 589 -5.57 25.34 -20.66
C LEU A 589 -6.97 24.82 -20.99
N THR A 590 -7.85 24.75 -19.99
CA THR A 590 -9.24 24.32 -20.13
C THR A 590 -10.21 25.49 -20.26
N LEU A 591 -9.69 26.71 -20.47
CA LEU A 591 -10.43 27.96 -20.73
C LEU A 591 -11.49 28.30 -19.67
N GLY A 592 -11.34 27.78 -18.43
CA GLY A 592 -12.28 27.97 -17.32
C GLY A 592 -13.56 27.14 -17.45
N GLU A 593 -13.61 26.22 -18.40
CA GLU A 593 -14.76 25.36 -18.61
C GLU A 593 -15.09 24.52 -17.38
N GLY A 594 -14.05 24.03 -16.67
CA GLY A 594 -14.21 23.23 -15.46
C GLY A 594 -15.00 23.98 -14.38
N ARG A 595 -14.57 25.19 -14.04
CA ARG A 595 -15.24 26.03 -13.02
C ARG A 595 -16.66 26.46 -13.45
N LYS A 596 -16.87 26.75 -14.73
CA LYS A 596 -18.16 27.12 -15.27
C LYS A 596 -19.18 25.99 -15.22
N THR A 597 -18.74 24.75 -15.40
CA THR A 597 -19.62 23.57 -15.51
C THR A 597 -19.53 22.64 -14.31
N HIS A 598 -18.81 23.00 -13.26
CA HIS A 598 -18.56 22.15 -12.08
C HIS A 598 -17.86 20.82 -12.42
N ARG A 599 -17.00 20.81 -13.43
CA ARG A 599 -16.21 19.66 -13.87
C ARG A 599 -14.76 19.82 -13.45
N THR A 600 -14.23 18.86 -12.73
CA THR A 600 -12.81 18.81 -12.33
C THR A 600 -12.02 18.00 -13.34
N PHE A 601 -11.08 18.63 -14.04
CA PHE A 601 -10.20 18.00 -15.02
C PHE A 601 -8.84 17.66 -14.42
N ARG A 602 -8.34 16.44 -14.67
CA ARG A 602 -7.01 15.98 -14.26
C ARG A 602 -6.37 15.17 -15.38
N ILE A 603 -5.13 15.44 -15.70
CA ILE A 603 -4.38 14.67 -16.72
C ILE A 603 -4.27 13.22 -16.26
N VAL A 604 -4.60 12.30 -17.15
CA VAL A 604 -4.35 10.86 -16.96
C VAL A 604 -2.94 10.59 -17.50
N ASP A 605 -2.06 10.21 -16.62
CA ASP A 605 -0.68 9.85 -16.96
C ASP A 605 -0.60 8.32 -17.08
N LEU A 606 -0.27 7.85 -18.24
CA LEU A 606 -0.14 6.43 -18.57
C LEU A 606 1.33 6.04 -18.77
N ASP A 607 2.21 7.01 -19.07
CA ASP A 607 3.65 6.77 -19.24
C ASP A 607 4.41 7.07 -17.94
N GLU A 608 4.64 6.01 -17.15
CA GLU A 608 5.43 6.12 -15.89
C GLU A 608 6.90 6.51 -16.17
N ASP A 609 7.39 6.32 -17.39
CA ASP A 609 8.79 6.58 -17.76
C ASP A 609 9.02 8.01 -18.25
N ASP A 610 7.99 8.74 -18.69
CA ASP A 610 8.09 10.17 -19.05
C ASP A 610 7.32 11.06 -18.05
N PRO A 611 8.00 11.70 -17.11
CA PRO A 611 7.36 12.57 -16.12
C PRO A 611 6.95 13.95 -16.68
N HIS A 612 7.08 14.17 -18.00
CA HIS A 612 6.82 15.45 -18.62
C HIS A 612 5.41 15.51 -19.23
N VAL A 613 4.87 16.71 -19.29
CA VAL A 613 3.57 16.96 -19.90
C VAL A 613 3.80 17.70 -21.23
N ASP A 614 3.32 17.11 -22.32
CA ASP A 614 3.40 17.68 -23.66
C ASP A 614 2.00 18.10 -24.17
N VAL A 615 1.68 19.38 -23.99
CA VAL A 615 0.37 19.96 -24.40
C VAL A 615 0.26 20.19 -25.91
N SER A 616 1.31 19.92 -26.68
CA SER A 616 1.24 19.94 -28.16
C SER A 616 0.58 18.70 -28.74
N LYS A 617 0.38 17.68 -27.91
CA LYS A 617 -0.32 16.43 -28.23
C LYS A 617 -1.69 16.41 -27.54
N PRO A 618 -2.64 15.64 -28.07
CA PRO A 618 -3.86 15.34 -27.32
C PRO A 618 -3.56 14.74 -25.96
N LEU A 619 -4.17 15.28 -24.90
CA LEU A 619 -4.01 14.78 -23.53
C LEU A 619 -5.32 14.14 -23.05
N LEU A 620 -5.22 12.92 -22.57
CA LEU A 620 -6.33 12.25 -21.92
C LEU A 620 -6.57 12.88 -20.52
N LEU A 621 -7.81 13.26 -20.26
CA LEU A 621 -8.23 13.83 -18.98
C LEU A 621 -9.24 12.92 -18.31
N SER A 622 -9.10 12.70 -17.03
CA SER A 622 -10.21 12.29 -16.19
C SER A 622 -11.05 13.51 -15.82
N VAL A 623 -12.37 13.37 -15.90
CA VAL A 623 -13.33 14.38 -15.50
C VAL A 623 -14.22 13.86 -14.38
N SER A 624 -14.47 14.68 -13.35
CA SER A 624 -15.46 14.38 -12.32
C SER A 624 -16.41 15.55 -12.14
N HIS A 625 -17.71 15.26 -12.13
CA HIS A 625 -18.74 16.30 -11.99
C HIS A 625 -19.14 16.46 -10.51
N GLU A 626 -18.93 17.67 -9.96
CA GLU A 626 -19.14 17.94 -8.53
C GLU A 626 -20.60 17.69 -8.07
N LEU A 627 -21.58 18.06 -8.90
CA LEU A 627 -23.00 17.98 -8.54
C LEU A 627 -23.62 16.62 -8.92
N GLN A 628 -23.32 16.08 -10.12
CA GLN A 628 -23.90 14.85 -10.63
C GLN A 628 -23.13 13.58 -10.24
N LYS A 629 -21.90 13.74 -9.71
CA LYS A 629 -21.04 12.69 -9.12
C LYS A 629 -20.49 11.65 -10.10
N TYR A 630 -20.72 11.77 -11.40
CA TYR A 630 -20.09 10.87 -12.37
C TYR A 630 -18.60 11.15 -12.52
N ARG A 631 -17.86 10.15 -12.98
CA ARG A 631 -16.48 10.25 -13.43
C ARG A 631 -16.36 9.75 -14.85
N GLY A 632 -15.99 10.62 -15.76
CA GLY A 632 -15.85 10.35 -17.18
C GLY A 632 -14.43 10.59 -17.68
N LEU A 633 -14.30 10.61 -19.00
CA LEU A 633 -13.05 10.85 -19.70
C LEU A 633 -13.26 11.92 -20.81
N CYS A 634 -12.28 12.79 -20.97
CA CYS A 634 -12.23 13.85 -21.98
C CYS A 634 -10.86 13.87 -22.65
N MET A 635 -10.77 14.50 -23.81
CA MET A 635 -9.51 14.86 -24.46
C MET A 635 -9.30 16.38 -24.39
N LEU A 636 -8.07 16.80 -24.12
CA LEU A 636 -7.65 18.17 -24.32
C LEU A 636 -6.88 18.26 -25.64
N VAL A 637 -7.48 18.90 -26.65
CA VAL A 637 -6.93 19.05 -27.98
C VAL A 637 -6.92 20.52 -28.34
N ASP A 638 -5.77 21.09 -28.68
CA ASP A 638 -5.61 22.50 -29.07
C ASP A 638 -6.29 23.50 -28.12
N GLY A 639 -6.26 23.23 -26.81
CA GLY A 639 -6.88 24.08 -25.78
C GLY A 639 -8.40 23.94 -25.65
N LYS A 640 -9.00 22.94 -26.30
CA LYS A 640 -10.42 22.60 -26.16
C LYS A 640 -10.57 21.27 -25.44
N VAL A 641 -11.54 21.22 -24.55
CA VAL A 641 -11.93 19.98 -23.87
C VAL A 641 -13.04 19.31 -24.69
N GLU A 642 -12.75 18.12 -25.21
CA GLU A 642 -13.69 17.29 -25.96
C GLU A 642 -14.10 16.09 -25.11
N SER A 643 -15.41 15.88 -24.91
CA SER A 643 -15.93 14.76 -24.12
C SER A 643 -15.75 13.46 -24.90
N LEU A 644 -15.12 12.45 -24.28
CA LEU A 644 -15.15 11.07 -24.78
C LEU A 644 -16.34 10.32 -24.20
N VAL A 645 -16.48 10.36 -22.87
CA VAL A 645 -17.63 9.75 -22.17
C VAL A 645 -17.92 10.48 -20.86
N GLU A 646 -19.14 10.97 -20.74
CA GLU A 646 -19.69 11.60 -19.53
C GLU A 646 -21.15 11.13 -19.36
N GLU A 647 -21.38 10.15 -18.52
CA GLU A 647 -22.70 9.59 -18.22
C GLU A 647 -22.81 9.25 -16.73
N ALA A 648 -24.00 8.82 -16.29
CA ALA A 648 -24.26 8.45 -14.89
C ALA A 648 -23.52 7.16 -14.48
N ALA A 649 -22.21 7.15 -14.67
CA ALA A 649 -21.29 6.04 -14.38
C ALA A 649 -19.91 6.56 -13.96
N ASN A 650 -19.04 5.66 -13.54
CA ASN A 650 -17.65 5.96 -13.26
C ASN A 650 -16.73 5.17 -14.19
N TYR A 651 -15.89 5.88 -14.92
CA TYR A 651 -14.85 5.34 -15.79
C TYR A 651 -13.48 5.55 -15.15
N ALA A 652 -12.60 4.56 -15.32
CA ALA A 652 -11.20 4.67 -14.90
C ALA A 652 -10.31 3.94 -15.89
N VAL A 653 -9.32 4.64 -16.47
CA VAL A 653 -8.27 4.05 -17.28
C VAL A 653 -7.23 3.42 -16.36
N LEU A 654 -6.77 2.21 -16.68
CA LEU A 654 -5.87 1.40 -15.86
C LEU A 654 -4.49 1.23 -16.49
N ALA A 655 -4.43 1.12 -17.82
CA ALA A 655 -3.21 0.94 -18.60
C ALA A 655 -3.47 1.24 -20.07
N ASP A 656 -2.41 1.43 -20.83
CA ASP A 656 -2.41 1.46 -22.29
C ASP A 656 -1.41 0.46 -22.88
N SER A 657 -1.46 0.26 -24.19
CA SER A 657 -0.43 -0.48 -24.94
C SER A 657 0.74 0.43 -25.29
N ASP A 658 1.95 -0.16 -25.49
CA ASP A 658 3.18 0.60 -25.77
C ASP A 658 3.08 1.51 -27.01
N ASP A 659 2.23 1.15 -27.98
CA ASP A 659 1.96 1.95 -29.18
C ASP A 659 0.85 3.00 -28.96
N GLY A 660 0.26 3.08 -27.75
CA GLY A 660 -0.88 3.95 -27.43
C GLY A 660 -2.17 3.60 -28.19
N GLY A 661 -2.21 2.49 -28.91
CA GLY A 661 -3.34 2.11 -29.76
C GLY A 661 -4.51 1.50 -29.00
N LYS A 662 -4.28 1.02 -27.77
CA LYS A 662 -5.30 0.39 -26.93
C LYS A 662 -5.21 0.89 -25.49
N VAL A 663 -6.38 1.03 -24.86
CA VAL A 663 -6.50 1.34 -23.43
C VAL A 663 -7.34 0.29 -22.72
N LEU A 664 -6.90 -0.09 -21.53
CA LEU A 664 -7.63 -0.92 -20.57
C LEU A 664 -8.33 0.00 -19.59
N PHE A 665 -9.64 -0.14 -19.46
CA PHE A 665 -10.43 0.69 -18.56
C PHE A 665 -11.53 -0.10 -17.86
N THR A 666 -12.14 0.51 -16.84
CA THR A 666 -13.34 0.01 -16.18
C THR A 666 -14.49 0.99 -16.36
N ARG A 667 -15.70 0.45 -16.45
CA ARG A 667 -16.97 1.17 -16.30
C ARG A 667 -17.73 0.58 -15.12
N GLN A 668 -18.28 1.42 -14.26
CA GLN A 668 -19.10 0.96 -13.13
C GLN A 668 -20.23 1.92 -12.80
N THR A 669 -21.29 1.37 -12.23
CA THR A 669 -22.34 2.11 -11.51
C THR A 669 -22.57 1.43 -10.15
N TYR A 670 -23.54 1.89 -9.39
CA TYR A 670 -23.94 1.15 -8.18
C TYR A 670 -24.36 -0.31 -8.51
N ARG A 671 -24.97 -0.55 -9.68
CA ARG A 671 -25.44 -1.89 -10.11
C ARG A 671 -24.44 -2.62 -10.99
N ASP A 672 -23.75 -1.90 -11.84
CA ASP A 672 -22.81 -2.49 -12.80
C ASP A 672 -21.45 -2.69 -12.14
N PHE A 673 -20.99 -3.93 -12.07
CA PHE A 673 -19.67 -4.29 -11.58
C PHE A 673 -18.58 -3.63 -12.44
N PRO A 674 -17.44 -3.22 -11.87
CA PRO A 674 -16.33 -2.65 -12.64
C PRO A 674 -15.59 -3.70 -13.48
N ASP A 675 -16.31 -4.26 -14.46
CA ASP A 675 -15.71 -5.16 -15.44
C ASP A 675 -14.70 -4.42 -16.32
N LEU A 676 -13.75 -5.19 -16.85
CA LEU A 676 -12.65 -4.69 -17.67
C LEU A 676 -13.09 -4.59 -19.13
N TRP A 677 -12.69 -3.48 -19.75
CA TRP A 677 -12.92 -3.19 -21.15
C TRP A 677 -11.61 -2.81 -21.82
N VAL A 678 -11.45 -3.16 -23.10
CA VAL A 678 -10.35 -2.69 -23.96
C VAL A 678 -10.94 -1.96 -25.15
N GLY A 679 -10.52 -0.73 -25.36
CA GLY A 679 -10.91 0.12 -26.49
C GLY A 679 -9.71 0.73 -27.19
N ASP A 680 -9.95 1.52 -28.24
CA ASP A 680 -8.97 2.47 -28.74
C ASP A 680 -8.84 3.67 -27.78
N PHE A 681 -7.93 4.61 -28.11
CA PHE A 681 -7.66 5.75 -27.23
C PHE A 681 -8.87 6.69 -27.08
N GLU A 682 -9.76 6.73 -28.07
CA GLU A 682 -11.03 7.46 -28.03
C GLU A 682 -12.18 6.62 -27.42
N LEU A 683 -11.89 5.45 -26.88
CA LEU A 683 -12.85 4.47 -26.33
C LEU A 683 -13.80 3.87 -27.38
N GLY A 684 -13.52 4.09 -28.67
CA GLY A 684 -14.21 3.43 -29.77
C GLY A 684 -13.93 1.93 -29.78
N ASN A 685 -14.76 1.17 -30.47
CA ASN A 685 -14.57 -0.28 -30.67
C ASN A 685 -14.26 -1.05 -29.36
N SER A 686 -14.84 -0.61 -28.23
CA SER A 686 -14.57 -1.20 -26.92
C SER A 686 -15.14 -2.62 -26.81
N VAL A 687 -14.35 -3.53 -26.27
CA VAL A 687 -14.70 -4.94 -26.02
C VAL A 687 -14.62 -5.20 -24.52
N GLN A 688 -15.68 -5.77 -23.95
CA GLN A 688 -15.67 -6.26 -22.57
C GLN A 688 -14.85 -7.54 -22.48
N VAL A 689 -13.85 -7.56 -21.60
CA VAL A 689 -12.88 -8.66 -21.45
C VAL A 689 -12.99 -9.37 -20.09
N SER A 690 -13.90 -8.91 -19.24
CA SER A 690 -14.27 -9.62 -18.02
C SER A 690 -15.78 -9.60 -17.81
N HIS A 691 -16.33 -10.65 -17.18
CA HIS A 691 -17.76 -10.84 -16.97
C HIS A 691 -18.09 -11.19 -15.52
N LEU A 692 -17.33 -10.65 -14.55
CA LEU A 692 -17.60 -10.91 -13.13
C LEU A 692 -18.88 -10.24 -12.63
N GLY A 693 -19.41 -9.26 -13.36
CA GLY A 693 -20.68 -8.62 -13.06
C GLY A 693 -21.87 -9.58 -13.06
N GLU A 694 -21.85 -10.64 -13.87
CA GLU A 694 -22.90 -11.67 -13.94
C GLU A 694 -23.18 -12.32 -12.58
N GLN A 695 -22.20 -12.34 -11.66
CA GLN A 695 -22.39 -12.86 -10.30
C GLN A 695 -23.44 -12.07 -9.49
N THR A 696 -23.83 -10.86 -9.90
CA THR A 696 -24.83 -10.03 -9.22
C THR A 696 -26.26 -10.38 -9.62
N GLU A 697 -26.46 -10.99 -10.79
CA GLU A 697 -27.79 -11.25 -11.39
C GLU A 697 -28.76 -12.02 -10.49
N PRO A 698 -28.33 -13.05 -9.71
CA PRO A 698 -29.24 -13.79 -8.84
C PRO A 698 -29.75 -13.01 -7.63
N PHE A 699 -29.19 -11.82 -7.36
CA PHE A 699 -29.43 -11.11 -6.10
C PHE A 699 -30.32 -9.87 -6.29
N ALA A 700 -31.15 -9.60 -5.29
CA ALA A 700 -31.88 -8.35 -5.13
C ALA A 700 -30.88 -7.22 -4.79
N TRP A 701 -30.33 -6.54 -5.81
CA TRP A 701 -29.19 -5.62 -5.64
C TRP A 701 -29.61 -4.22 -5.18
N GLY A 702 -30.75 -3.75 -5.58
CA GLY A 702 -31.24 -2.40 -5.28
C GLY A 702 -30.73 -1.32 -6.25
N SER A 703 -30.91 -0.07 -5.87
CA SER A 703 -30.55 1.11 -6.66
C SER A 703 -30.01 2.22 -5.77
N ALA A 704 -29.26 3.17 -6.34
CA ALA A 704 -28.72 4.33 -5.63
C ALA A 704 -29.23 5.63 -6.27
N GLU A 705 -29.55 6.61 -5.44
CA GLU A 705 -29.92 7.96 -5.87
C GLU A 705 -29.26 9.02 -4.98
N LEU A 706 -29.17 10.25 -5.48
CA LEU A 706 -28.68 11.40 -4.76
C LEU A 706 -29.84 12.07 -4.01
N VAL A 707 -29.61 12.42 -2.74
CA VAL A 707 -30.54 13.20 -1.92
C VAL A 707 -29.89 14.51 -1.52
N ASP A 708 -30.60 15.61 -1.68
CA ASP A 708 -30.17 16.95 -1.32
C ASP A 708 -30.92 17.43 -0.08
N TRP A 709 -30.18 18.10 0.84
CA TRP A 709 -30.76 18.81 1.99
C TRP A 709 -29.87 19.97 2.42
N GLN A 710 -30.30 20.69 3.43
CA GLN A 710 -29.48 21.72 4.09
C GLN A 710 -29.14 21.29 5.51
N SER A 711 -27.93 21.56 5.96
CA SER A 711 -27.57 21.44 7.36
C SER A 711 -28.38 22.42 8.22
N LEU A 712 -28.36 22.26 9.56
CA LEU A 712 -29.07 23.17 10.47
C LEU A 712 -28.58 24.64 10.37
N ASP A 713 -27.38 24.86 9.88
CA ASP A 713 -26.81 26.20 9.63
C ASP A 713 -26.89 26.61 8.15
N GLY A 714 -27.76 25.96 7.35
CA GLY A 714 -28.10 26.35 5.98
C GLY A 714 -27.08 26.00 4.89
N LYS A 715 -26.05 25.20 5.20
CA LYS A 715 -25.08 24.74 4.20
C LYS A 715 -25.69 23.65 3.31
N PRO A 716 -25.56 23.72 1.97
CA PRO A 716 -26.04 22.67 1.08
C PRO A 716 -25.24 21.38 1.27
N LEU A 717 -25.93 20.26 1.31
CA LEU A 717 -25.39 18.92 1.50
C LEU A 717 -26.02 17.94 0.53
N GLN A 718 -25.25 16.89 0.20
CA GLN A 718 -25.69 15.77 -0.62
C GLN A 718 -25.37 14.44 0.09
N GLY A 719 -26.10 13.40 -0.27
CA GLY A 719 -25.81 12.05 0.20
C GLY A 719 -26.37 11.00 -0.74
N VAL A 720 -25.82 9.80 -0.69
CA VAL A 720 -26.33 8.67 -1.47
C VAL A 720 -27.36 7.91 -0.65
N LEU A 721 -28.54 7.73 -1.21
CA LEU A 721 -29.56 6.83 -0.70
C LEU A 721 -29.59 5.55 -1.56
N ILE A 722 -29.20 4.43 -0.96
CA ILE A 722 -29.31 3.11 -1.55
C ILE A 722 -30.65 2.50 -1.12
N LYS A 723 -31.44 2.06 -2.07
CA LYS A 723 -32.77 1.47 -1.87
C LYS A 723 -32.76 -0.03 -2.18
N PRO A 724 -33.57 -0.84 -1.49
CA PRO A 724 -33.77 -2.25 -1.85
C PRO A 724 -34.28 -2.41 -3.30
N ASP A 725 -34.13 -3.61 -3.88
CA ASP A 725 -34.54 -3.89 -5.25
C ASP A 725 -36.11 -3.89 -5.39
N ASP A 726 -36.79 -4.29 -4.32
CA ASP A 726 -38.25 -4.29 -4.16
C ASP A 726 -38.78 -3.02 -3.49
N PHE A 727 -38.11 -1.88 -3.67
CA PHE A 727 -38.54 -0.62 -3.05
C PHE A 727 -39.89 -0.16 -3.58
N GLU A 728 -40.85 0.05 -2.67
CA GLU A 728 -42.18 0.54 -2.94
C GLU A 728 -42.35 1.98 -2.43
N ALA A 729 -42.76 2.89 -3.30
CA ALA A 729 -43.03 4.27 -2.91
C ALA A 729 -44.16 4.33 -1.88
N GLY A 730 -43.99 5.09 -0.80
CA GLY A 730 -44.93 5.20 0.29
C GLY A 730 -44.81 4.16 1.40
N LYS A 731 -44.02 3.09 1.19
CA LYS A 731 -43.64 2.16 2.26
C LYS A 731 -42.41 2.67 2.97
N ARG A 732 -42.40 2.60 4.30
CA ARG A 732 -41.27 3.04 5.13
C ARG A 732 -40.36 1.87 5.44
N TYR A 733 -39.05 2.12 5.28
CA TYR A 733 -37.98 1.12 5.45
C TYR A 733 -37.12 1.40 6.67
N PRO A 734 -36.50 0.38 7.29
CA PRO A 734 -35.40 0.59 8.22
C PRO A 734 -34.22 1.21 7.45
N VAL A 735 -33.51 2.14 8.08
CA VAL A 735 -32.40 2.85 7.45
C VAL A 735 -31.13 2.63 8.24
N LEU A 736 -30.06 2.20 7.56
CA LEU A 736 -28.69 2.19 8.06
C LEU A 736 -27.99 3.45 7.57
N VAL A 737 -27.59 4.33 8.48
CA VAL A 737 -26.79 5.54 8.18
C VAL A 737 -25.32 5.22 8.43
N TYR A 738 -24.48 5.37 7.40
CA TYR A 738 -23.04 5.23 7.49
C TYR A 738 -22.32 6.43 6.87
N TYR A 739 -21.31 6.97 7.51
CA TYR A 739 -20.70 8.24 7.12
C TYR A 739 -19.25 8.38 7.61
N TYR A 740 -18.53 9.38 7.06
CA TYR A 740 -17.19 9.78 7.53
C TYR A 740 -16.96 11.27 7.31
N ARG A 741 -16.90 11.72 6.06
CA ARG A 741 -16.83 13.11 5.62
C ARG A 741 -17.70 13.28 4.38
N PHE A 742 -17.16 13.15 3.16
CA PHE A 742 -17.92 13.23 1.90
C PHE A 742 -18.14 11.83 1.33
N PHE A 743 -19.38 11.46 1.17
CA PHE A 743 -19.79 10.19 0.57
C PHE A 743 -20.65 10.34 -0.68
N SER A 744 -21.18 11.53 -0.98
CA SER A 744 -22.02 11.77 -2.16
C SER A 744 -21.30 11.44 -3.47
N GLN A 745 -19.97 11.61 -3.55
CA GLN A 745 -19.18 11.25 -4.72
C GLN A 745 -19.17 9.74 -5.02
N ARG A 746 -19.73 8.91 -4.16
CA ARG A 746 -19.82 7.45 -4.32
C ARG A 746 -21.11 6.99 -4.98
N LEU A 747 -21.92 7.91 -5.49
CA LEU A 747 -23.23 7.60 -6.12
C LEU A 747 -23.13 6.49 -7.16
N HIS A 748 -22.10 6.56 -8.01
CA HIS A 748 -21.87 5.60 -9.11
C HIS A 748 -20.79 4.55 -8.80
N ASP A 749 -20.34 4.45 -7.53
CA ASP A 749 -19.38 3.40 -7.17
C ASP A 749 -20.09 2.06 -6.95
N PHE A 750 -19.59 1.00 -7.56
CA PHE A 750 -19.91 -0.36 -7.17
C PHE A 750 -19.32 -0.66 -5.80
N ASN A 751 -20.16 -0.97 -4.82
CA ASN A 751 -19.72 -1.17 -3.46
C ASN A 751 -19.16 -2.57 -3.26
N SER A 752 -17.96 -2.67 -2.67
CA SER A 752 -17.29 -3.95 -2.41
C SER A 752 -18.15 -4.89 -1.55
N VAL A 753 -18.26 -6.12 -1.99
CA VAL A 753 -19.01 -7.20 -1.31
C VAL A 753 -18.00 -8.04 -0.50
N VAL A 754 -17.79 -7.66 0.75
CA VAL A 754 -16.81 -8.28 1.66
C VAL A 754 -17.31 -8.24 3.10
N VAL A 755 -16.91 -9.22 3.92
CA VAL A 755 -17.07 -9.12 5.37
C VAL A 755 -15.98 -8.20 5.95
N ASN A 756 -16.40 -7.23 6.78
CA ASN A 756 -15.49 -6.18 7.26
C ASN A 756 -15.93 -5.62 8.61
N HIS A 757 -15.11 -4.71 9.17
CA HIS A 757 -15.48 -3.85 10.30
C HIS A 757 -16.48 -2.73 9.90
N ARG A 758 -16.83 -2.62 8.63
CA ARG A 758 -17.83 -1.71 8.07
C ARG A 758 -18.98 -2.51 7.48
N PRO A 759 -20.20 -1.93 7.41
CA PRO A 759 -21.32 -2.59 6.76
C PRO A 759 -21.05 -2.88 5.27
N CYS A 760 -21.44 -4.05 4.80
CA CYS A 760 -21.51 -4.38 3.38
C CYS A 760 -22.83 -3.81 2.82
N PHE A 761 -22.81 -2.63 2.20
CA PHE A 761 -24.02 -1.91 1.78
C PHE A 761 -24.93 -2.73 0.86
N PRO A 762 -24.43 -3.43 -0.17
CA PRO A 762 -25.28 -4.30 -0.99
C PRO A 762 -25.98 -5.41 -0.18
N TYR A 763 -25.30 -5.96 0.84
CA TYR A 763 -25.91 -6.94 1.74
C TYR A 763 -27.11 -6.37 2.48
N TYR A 764 -27.01 -5.16 3.03
CA TYR A 764 -28.11 -4.51 3.76
C TYR A 764 -29.27 -4.14 2.82
N ALA A 765 -28.97 -3.57 1.64
CA ALA A 765 -29.97 -3.25 0.64
C ALA A 765 -30.73 -4.51 0.19
N SER A 766 -29.99 -5.59 -0.10
CA SER A 766 -30.53 -6.89 -0.48
C SER A 766 -31.41 -7.53 0.62
N ASN A 767 -31.23 -7.12 1.87
CA ASN A 767 -31.98 -7.59 3.05
C ASN A 767 -33.00 -6.57 3.55
N GLY A 768 -33.51 -5.69 2.68
CA GLY A 768 -34.67 -4.82 2.93
C GLY A 768 -34.36 -3.55 3.73
N TYR A 769 -33.08 -3.15 3.88
CA TYR A 769 -32.71 -1.86 4.45
C TYR A 769 -32.50 -0.82 3.34
N CYS A 770 -32.92 0.42 3.59
CA CYS A 770 -32.26 1.53 2.91
C CYS A 770 -30.90 1.82 3.58
N VAL A 771 -29.89 2.21 2.77
CA VAL A 771 -28.59 2.66 3.30
C VAL A 771 -28.41 4.12 2.92
N PHE A 772 -28.12 4.97 3.89
CA PHE A 772 -27.89 6.40 3.66
C PHE A 772 -26.43 6.77 3.96
N LEU A 773 -25.78 7.39 2.96
CA LEU A 773 -24.39 7.79 2.98
C LEU A 773 -24.28 9.32 2.86
N PRO A 774 -24.52 10.09 3.95
CA PRO A 774 -24.55 11.54 3.94
C PRO A 774 -23.15 12.17 3.92
N ASP A 775 -23.05 13.35 3.32
CA ASP A 775 -21.90 14.24 3.47
C ASP A 775 -21.91 14.94 4.84
N ILE A 776 -20.71 15.10 5.41
CA ILE A 776 -20.46 15.86 6.62
C ILE A 776 -19.49 17.01 6.28
N ARG A 777 -19.86 18.23 6.62
CA ARG A 777 -19.00 19.41 6.62
C ARG A 777 -18.66 19.80 8.05
N PHE A 778 -17.39 20.00 8.31
CA PHE A 778 -16.92 20.30 9.65
C PHE A 778 -16.71 21.80 9.87
N ASP A 779 -16.83 22.21 11.13
CA ASP A 779 -16.40 23.49 11.64
C ASP A 779 -15.21 23.29 12.57
N ILE A 780 -14.18 24.14 12.46
CA ILE A 780 -13.03 24.13 13.37
C ILE A 780 -13.50 24.51 14.77
N GLY A 781 -13.02 23.78 15.78
CA GLY A 781 -13.44 23.91 17.18
C GLY A 781 -14.68 23.09 17.56
N ASN A 782 -15.53 22.71 16.56
CA ASN A 782 -16.84 22.07 16.86
C ASN A 782 -17.13 20.82 16.03
N PRO A 783 -16.23 19.84 15.94
CA PRO A 783 -16.39 18.69 15.02
C PRO A 783 -17.58 17.80 15.37
N GLY A 784 -17.93 17.66 16.65
CA GLY A 784 -19.07 16.83 17.07
C GLY A 784 -20.41 17.50 16.72
N TYR A 785 -20.54 18.78 16.97
CA TYR A 785 -21.75 19.55 16.60
C TYR A 785 -21.90 19.67 15.07
N ALA A 786 -20.80 19.80 14.33
CA ALA A 786 -20.82 19.82 12.88
C ALA A 786 -21.42 18.54 12.30
N ALA A 787 -21.05 17.38 12.83
CA ALA A 787 -21.69 16.11 12.44
C ALA A 787 -23.18 16.11 12.74
N THR A 788 -23.61 16.56 13.91
CA THR A 788 -25.01 16.64 14.33
C THR A 788 -25.83 17.56 13.40
N LYS A 789 -25.28 18.73 13.06
CA LYS A 789 -25.93 19.71 12.16
C LYS A 789 -26.16 19.14 10.75
N CYS A 790 -25.27 18.24 10.27
CA CYS A 790 -25.41 17.62 8.96
C CYS A 790 -26.37 16.42 8.98
N LEU A 791 -26.23 15.54 9.96
CA LEU A 791 -26.92 14.24 10.02
C LEU A 791 -28.42 14.38 10.35
N VAL A 792 -28.76 15.18 11.38
CA VAL A 792 -30.14 15.27 11.87
C VAL A 792 -31.11 15.72 10.78
N PRO A 793 -30.84 16.83 10.05
CA PRO A 793 -31.74 17.25 8.95
C PRO A 793 -31.72 16.29 7.76
N GLY A 794 -30.60 15.64 7.46
CA GLY A 794 -30.51 14.62 6.40
C GLY A 794 -31.41 13.42 6.69
N VAL A 795 -31.38 12.92 7.92
CA VAL A 795 -32.28 11.86 8.38
C VAL A 795 -33.73 12.33 8.38
N GLN A 796 -34.01 13.55 8.83
CA GLN A 796 -35.36 14.12 8.78
C GLN A 796 -35.87 14.21 7.34
N LYS A 797 -35.05 14.58 6.38
CA LYS A 797 -35.39 14.61 4.95
C LYS A 797 -35.87 13.23 4.47
N LEU A 798 -35.20 12.13 4.88
CA LEU A 798 -35.67 10.77 4.49
C LEU A 798 -37.00 10.41 5.13
N ILE A 799 -37.28 10.87 6.35
CA ILE A 799 -38.57 10.68 7.00
C ILE A 799 -39.69 11.44 6.23
N ASP A 800 -39.42 12.70 5.86
CA ASP A 800 -40.35 13.56 5.14
C ASP A 800 -40.62 13.06 3.72
N MET A 801 -39.60 12.45 3.07
CA MET A 801 -39.75 11.74 1.79
C MET A 801 -40.62 10.46 1.91
N GLY A 802 -40.97 10.04 3.12
CA GLY A 802 -41.73 8.80 3.34
C GLY A 802 -40.87 7.52 3.20
N VAL A 803 -39.59 7.63 3.11
CA VAL A 803 -38.65 6.50 2.93
C VAL A 803 -38.28 5.87 4.28
N ALA A 804 -37.86 6.68 5.23
CA ALA A 804 -37.36 6.18 6.53
C ALA A 804 -38.52 5.90 7.52
N LYS A 805 -38.44 4.76 8.18
CA LYS A 805 -39.24 4.46 9.37
C LYS A 805 -38.70 5.29 10.52
N PRO A 806 -39.49 6.20 11.15
CA PRO A 806 -38.97 7.14 12.15
C PRO A 806 -38.29 6.49 13.37
N ASP A 807 -38.76 5.30 13.74
CA ASP A 807 -38.24 4.48 14.86
C ASP A 807 -37.36 3.31 14.37
N GLY A 808 -36.93 3.31 13.10
CA GLY A 808 -36.15 2.26 12.50
C GLY A 808 -34.81 2.74 11.89
N ILE A 809 -34.18 3.76 12.46
CA ILE A 809 -32.95 4.35 11.91
C ILE A 809 -31.76 3.98 12.80
N GLY A 810 -30.85 3.17 12.27
CA GLY A 810 -29.59 2.80 12.91
C GLY A 810 -28.44 3.68 12.44
N LEU A 811 -27.61 4.16 13.36
CA LEU A 811 -26.44 5.00 13.09
C LEU A 811 -25.18 4.16 13.23
N HIS A 812 -24.29 4.15 12.24
CA HIS A 812 -23.02 3.43 12.30
C HIS A 812 -21.87 4.32 11.86
N GLY A 813 -20.80 4.32 12.64
CA GLY A 813 -19.52 4.91 12.27
C GLY A 813 -18.34 4.14 12.84
N HIS A 814 -17.18 4.23 12.16
CA HIS A 814 -15.93 3.64 12.63
C HIS A 814 -14.82 4.69 12.66
N SER A 815 -13.92 4.61 13.66
CA SER A 815 -12.82 5.56 13.84
C SER A 815 -13.34 6.98 14.08
N TRP A 816 -13.00 7.95 13.23
CA TRP A 816 -13.49 9.31 13.36
C TRP A 816 -15.03 9.40 13.30
N SER A 817 -15.68 8.62 12.44
CA SER A 817 -17.14 8.55 12.46
C SER A 817 -17.68 7.72 13.63
N GLY A 818 -16.88 6.85 14.25
CA GLY A 818 -17.20 6.25 15.56
C GLY A 818 -17.30 7.29 16.66
N TYR A 819 -16.33 8.23 16.72
CA TYR A 819 -16.41 9.42 17.58
C TYR A 819 -17.67 10.23 17.32
N GLN A 820 -17.91 10.59 16.03
CA GLN A 820 -19.09 11.35 15.64
C GLN A 820 -20.37 10.63 16.08
N THR A 821 -20.46 9.31 15.91
CA THR A 821 -21.61 8.49 16.34
C THR A 821 -21.83 8.58 17.84
N ALA A 822 -20.77 8.41 18.65
CA ALA A 822 -20.85 8.53 20.10
C ALA A 822 -21.26 9.95 20.55
N PHE A 823 -20.81 10.99 19.81
CA PHE A 823 -21.17 12.39 20.12
C PHE A 823 -22.63 12.71 19.74
N VAL A 824 -23.05 12.36 18.51
CA VAL A 824 -24.37 12.69 17.99
C VAL A 824 -25.47 12.16 18.90
N ILE A 825 -25.34 10.94 19.46
CA ILE A 825 -26.35 10.37 20.39
C ILE A 825 -26.38 11.04 21.75
N THR A 826 -25.43 11.93 22.08
CA THR A 826 -25.53 12.83 23.24
C THR A 826 -26.40 14.05 22.96
N GLN A 827 -26.64 14.36 21.67
CA GLN A 827 -27.32 15.56 21.20
C GLN A 827 -28.75 15.29 20.75
N THR A 828 -29.10 14.04 20.41
CA THR A 828 -30.41 13.68 19.86
C THR A 828 -30.79 12.23 20.15
N ASN A 829 -32.09 11.96 20.28
CA ASN A 829 -32.67 10.62 20.43
C ASN A 829 -33.34 10.12 19.14
N ARG A 830 -32.94 10.67 18.01
CA ARG A 830 -33.51 10.35 16.68
C ARG A 830 -33.22 8.91 16.22
N PHE A 831 -32.19 8.26 16.72
CA PHE A 831 -31.72 6.98 16.28
C PHE A 831 -32.23 5.84 17.17
N ALA A 832 -32.72 4.75 16.54
CA ALA A 832 -33.20 3.55 17.24
C ALA A 832 -32.05 2.81 17.92
N CYS A 833 -30.85 2.85 17.30
CA CYS A 833 -29.61 2.33 17.88
C CYS A 833 -28.39 2.99 17.23
N ALA A 834 -27.22 2.84 17.88
CA ALA A 834 -25.95 3.34 17.41
C ALA A 834 -24.85 2.28 17.53
N LEU A 835 -23.98 2.21 16.52
CA LEU A 835 -22.83 1.32 16.47
C LEU A 835 -21.57 2.19 16.27
N ALA A 836 -20.73 2.25 17.29
CA ALA A 836 -19.49 3.04 17.31
C ALA A 836 -18.27 2.12 17.29
N GLY A 837 -17.66 1.95 16.11
CA GLY A 837 -16.40 1.22 15.99
C GLY A 837 -15.22 2.13 16.31
N ALA A 838 -14.34 1.69 17.20
CA ALA A 838 -13.12 2.40 17.61
C ALA A 838 -13.33 3.92 17.88
N PRO A 839 -14.36 4.34 18.67
CA PRO A 839 -14.64 5.76 18.91
C PRO A 839 -13.60 6.41 19.82
N VAL A 840 -13.21 7.65 19.53
CA VAL A 840 -12.66 8.55 20.52
C VAL A 840 -13.84 9.01 21.40
N SER A 841 -13.76 8.85 22.71
CA SER A 841 -14.82 9.24 23.63
C SER A 841 -14.46 10.41 24.53
N ASN A 842 -13.18 10.58 24.77
CA ASN A 842 -12.61 11.59 25.63
C ASN A 842 -11.41 12.25 24.96
N MET A 843 -11.59 13.44 24.41
CA MET A 843 -10.51 14.13 23.69
C MET A 843 -9.39 14.61 24.62
N THR A 844 -9.68 14.82 25.91
CA THR A 844 -8.65 15.25 26.88
C THR A 844 -7.62 14.14 27.11
N SER A 845 -8.06 12.92 27.41
CA SER A 845 -7.15 11.77 27.59
C SER A 845 -6.54 11.29 26.27
N ALA A 846 -7.29 11.36 25.17
CA ALA A 846 -6.81 10.96 23.86
C ALA A 846 -5.74 11.91 23.28
N TYR A 847 -5.77 13.21 23.62
CA TYR A 847 -4.76 14.19 23.21
C TYR A 847 -3.35 13.82 23.67
N GLY A 848 -3.19 13.39 24.92
CA GLY A 848 -1.91 12.90 25.46
C GLY A 848 -1.56 11.46 25.05
N GLY A 849 -2.35 10.84 24.19
CA GLY A 849 -2.17 9.46 23.76
C GLY A 849 -1.14 9.30 22.63
N ILE A 850 -0.79 8.05 22.38
CA ILE A 850 0.10 7.62 21.31
C ILE A 850 -0.69 6.89 20.23
N ARG A 851 -0.35 7.15 18.97
CA ARG A 851 -0.72 6.31 17.83
C ARG A 851 0.30 5.17 17.70
N TRP A 852 0.07 4.09 18.40
CA TRP A 852 1.02 2.97 18.54
C TRP A 852 1.49 2.39 17.21
N GLN A 853 0.62 2.38 16.18
CA GLN A 853 0.98 1.89 14.84
C GLN A 853 2.10 2.74 14.18
N SER A 854 2.12 4.05 14.42
CA SER A 854 3.13 4.97 13.90
C SER A 854 4.14 5.43 14.96
N GLY A 855 3.85 5.19 16.24
CA GLY A 855 4.60 5.68 17.36
C GLY A 855 4.45 7.18 17.64
N MET A 856 3.70 7.91 16.82
CA MET A 856 3.56 9.36 16.90
C MET A 856 2.62 9.79 18.04
N SER A 857 2.82 10.99 18.56
CA SER A 857 1.84 11.69 19.39
C SER A 857 0.48 11.84 18.68
N ARG A 858 -0.59 12.01 19.43
CA ARG A 858 -1.91 12.34 18.89
C ARG A 858 -2.19 13.85 18.85
N GLN A 859 -1.34 14.69 19.44
CA GLN A 859 -1.55 16.14 19.58
C GLN A 859 -1.82 16.82 18.25
N PHE A 860 -0.99 16.57 17.21
CA PHE A 860 -1.16 17.14 15.87
C PHE A 860 -2.54 16.86 15.27
N GLN A 861 -3.21 15.74 15.65
CA GLN A 861 -4.54 15.42 15.14
C GLN A 861 -5.59 16.43 15.64
N TYR A 862 -5.45 16.90 16.86
CA TYR A 862 -6.38 17.83 17.49
C TYR A 862 -6.08 19.26 17.06
N GLU A 863 -4.80 19.64 17.05
CA GLU A 863 -4.38 21.00 16.79
C GLU A 863 -4.42 21.35 15.30
N LYS A 864 -4.12 20.40 14.39
CA LYS A 864 -3.87 20.72 12.98
C LYS A 864 -4.63 19.86 11.96
N THR A 865 -5.19 18.71 12.35
CA THR A 865 -5.75 17.81 11.34
C THR A 865 -7.15 17.31 11.71
N GLN A 866 -7.38 15.99 11.64
CA GLN A 866 -8.68 15.33 11.63
C GLN A 866 -9.64 15.75 12.75
N SER A 867 -9.14 15.99 13.94
CA SER A 867 -10.00 16.29 15.09
C SER A 867 -10.46 17.75 15.19
N ARG A 868 -9.87 18.65 14.40
CA ARG A 868 -10.35 20.03 14.14
C ARG A 868 -10.59 20.88 15.37
N ILE A 869 -9.95 20.61 16.49
CA ILE A 869 -10.06 21.48 17.68
C ILE A 869 -9.36 22.80 17.40
N GLY A 870 -8.15 22.79 16.83
CA GLY A 870 -7.44 24.00 16.37
C GLY A 870 -6.49 24.61 17.38
N GLY A 871 -6.58 24.25 18.64
CA GLY A 871 -5.69 24.68 19.73
C GLY A 871 -5.24 23.54 20.61
N SER A 872 -4.27 23.80 21.48
CA SER A 872 -3.75 22.83 22.43
C SER A 872 -4.72 22.60 23.61
N LEU A 873 -4.52 21.49 24.33
CA LEU A 873 -5.31 21.20 25.53
C LEU A 873 -5.22 22.30 26.62
N TRP A 874 -4.10 23.05 26.63
CA TRP A 874 -3.87 24.10 27.65
C TRP A 874 -4.42 25.46 27.23
N THR A 875 -4.59 25.72 25.93
CA THR A 875 -5.14 26.99 25.43
C THR A 875 -6.66 26.95 25.28
N ASP A 876 -7.22 25.76 24.98
CA ASP A 876 -8.62 25.58 24.55
C ASP A 876 -9.30 24.40 25.25
N LEU A 877 -9.07 24.23 26.57
CA LEU A 877 -9.58 23.09 27.36
C LEU A 877 -11.09 22.89 27.21
N ASP A 878 -11.86 23.99 27.16
CA ASP A 878 -13.32 23.92 27.06
C ASP A 878 -13.75 23.22 25.74
N LEU A 879 -13.07 23.47 24.61
CA LEU A 879 -13.36 22.79 23.35
C LEU A 879 -13.11 21.29 23.45
N TYR A 880 -12.08 20.85 24.18
CA TYR A 880 -11.83 19.41 24.42
C TYR A 880 -12.93 18.77 25.23
N ILE A 881 -13.43 19.44 26.26
CA ILE A 881 -14.54 18.94 27.09
C ILE A 881 -15.84 18.93 26.29
N GLU A 882 -16.17 20.01 25.58
CA GLU A 882 -17.43 20.18 24.83
C GLU A 882 -17.54 19.16 23.68
N ASN A 883 -16.43 18.76 23.08
CA ASN A 883 -16.41 17.75 22.01
C ASN A 883 -16.14 16.31 22.49
N SER A 884 -16.15 16.05 23.80
CA SER A 884 -15.93 14.71 24.36
C SER A 884 -17.25 14.06 24.80
N PRO A 885 -17.77 13.05 24.09
CA PRO A 885 -19.06 12.44 24.41
C PRO A 885 -19.14 11.83 25.81
N VAL A 886 -18.03 11.41 26.40
CA VAL A 886 -18.01 10.80 27.74
C VAL A 886 -18.54 11.75 28.82
N PHE A 887 -18.33 13.07 28.69
CA PHE A 887 -18.81 14.07 29.66
C PHE A 887 -20.31 14.31 29.56
N PHE A 888 -20.97 13.88 28.51
CA PHE A 888 -22.39 14.01 28.24
C PHE A 888 -23.10 12.65 28.10
N ALA A 889 -22.49 11.58 28.62
CA ALA A 889 -23.03 10.23 28.58
C ALA A 889 -24.38 10.09 29.29
N ASP A 890 -24.65 10.97 30.27
CA ASP A 890 -25.95 11.08 30.99
C ASP A 890 -27.12 11.43 30.05
N ARG A 891 -26.86 12.12 28.93
CA ARG A 891 -27.85 12.50 27.93
C ARG A 891 -28.19 11.38 26.95
N ILE A 892 -27.32 10.35 26.81
CA ILE A 892 -27.53 9.25 25.86
C ILE A 892 -28.76 8.43 26.28
N GLN A 893 -29.68 8.24 25.35
CA GLN A 893 -30.83 7.33 25.49
C GLN A 893 -30.78 6.21 24.44
N THR A 894 -30.13 6.45 23.33
CA THR A 894 -29.97 5.51 22.24
C THR A 894 -29.12 4.31 22.69
N PRO A 895 -29.58 3.06 22.51
CA PRO A 895 -28.78 1.86 22.75
C PRO A 895 -27.47 1.89 21.93
N LEU A 896 -26.33 1.64 22.59
CA LEU A 896 -25.02 1.78 22.00
C LEU A 896 -24.27 0.45 21.94
N LEU A 897 -23.77 0.09 20.74
CA LEU A 897 -22.80 -0.98 20.53
C LEU A 897 -21.41 -0.37 20.26
N ILE A 898 -20.46 -0.63 21.15
CA ILE A 898 -19.06 -0.23 20.97
C ILE A 898 -18.27 -1.43 20.46
N GLN A 899 -17.38 -1.23 19.49
CA GLN A 899 -16.44 -2.26 18.98
C GLN A 899 -15.01 -1.73 19.03
N PHE A 900 -14.06 -2.57 19.51
CA PHE A 900 -12.62 -2.31 19.45
C PHE A 900 -11.82 -3.59 19.24
N GLY A 901 -10.66 -3.46 18.57
CA GLY A 901 -9.53 -4.36 18.74
C GLY A 901 -8.67 -3.86 19.92
N ASP A 902 -8.19 -4.75 20.77
CA ASP A 902 -7.38 -4.36 21.94
C ASP A 902 -5.90 -4.08 21.59
N GLU A 903 -5.48 -4.35 20.34
CA GLU A 903 -4.22 -3.89 19.77
C GLU A 903 -4.41 -2.71 18.80
N ASP A 904 -5.45 -1.90 19.02
CA ASP A 904 -5.71 -0.74 18.18
C ASP A 904 -4.56 0.27 18.28
N GLY A 905 -3.81 0.37 17.18
CA GLY A 905 -2.66 1.28 17.06
C GLY A 905 -3.00 2.69 16.58
N ALA A 906 -4.26 2.99 16.29
CA ALA A 906 -4.70 4.31 15.82
C ALA A 906 -5.50 5.07 16.90
N VAL A 907 -6.48 4.42 17.51
CA VAL A 907 -7.27 4.94 18.65
C VAL A 907 -7.04 4.03 19.85
N PRO A 908 -6.52 4.53 20.97
CA PRO A 908 -6.35 3.71 22.17
C PRO A 908 -7.69 3.08 22.58
N TRP A 909 -7.74 1.76 22.72
CA TRP A 909 -8.99 1.05 23.05
C TRP A 909 -9.54 1.40 24.44
N THR A 910 -8.72 2.02 25.29
CA THR A 910 -9.14 2.63 26.55
C THR A 910 -10.22 3.69 26.37
N GLN A 911 -10.30 4.34 25.20
CA GLN A 911 -11.38 5.26 24.85
C GLN A 911 -12.75 4.56 24.86
N GLY A 912 -12.81 3.31 24.38
CA GLY A 912 -14.00 2.47 24.47
C GLY A 912 -14.35 2.11 25.92
N ILE A 913 -13.33 1.82 26.74
CA ILE A 913 -13.50 1.52 28.18
C ILE A 913 -14.08 2.72 28.92
N GLU A 914 -13.53 3.93 28.70
CA GLU A 914 -14.03 5.16 29.33
C GLU A 914 -15.53 5.37 29.06
N LEU A 915 -15.93 5.26 27.81
CA LEU A 915 -17.35 5.42 27.43
C LEU A 915 -18.23 4.29 27.98
N TYR A 916 -17.78 3.03 27.88
CA TYR A 916 -18.51 1.89 28.43
C TYR A 916 -18.71 2.01 29.93
N MET A 917 -17.68 2.42 30.69
CA MET A 917 -17.75 2.58 32.12
C MET A 917 -18.68 3.73 32.52
N ALA A 918 -18.71 4.83 31.74
CA ALA A 918 -19.67 5.92 31.92
C ALA A 918 -21.12 5.42 31.71
N MET A 919 -21.38 4.74 30.58
CA MET A 919 -22.69 4.17 30.28
C MET A 919 -23.15 3.16 31.34
N ARG A 920 -22.25 2.28 31.80
CA ARG A 920 -22.51 1.29 32.84
C ARG A 920 -22.85 1.96 34.18
N ARG A 921 -22.08 2.98 34.57
CA ARG A 921 -22.33 3.72 35.84
C ARG A 921 -23.70 4.41 35.81
N LEU A 922 -24.09 4.90 34.63
CA LEU A 922 -25.36 5.59 34.40
C LEU A 922 -26.52 4.62 34.08
N GLN A 923 -26.28 3.31 34.13
CA GLN A 923 -27.27 2.24 33.83
C GLN A 923 -27.93 2.41 32.44
N LYS A 924 -27.15 2.85 31.45
CA LYS A 924 -27.59 3.02 30.06
C LYS A 924 -27.36 1.73 29.24
N PRO A 925 -28.22 1.40 28.28
CA PRO A 925 -28.05 0.22 27.43
C PRO A 925 -26.79 0.36 26.56
N CYS A 926 -25.79 -0.48 26.85
CA CYS A 926 -24.52 -0.49 26.12
C CYS A 926 -23.93 -1.89 26.07
N VAL A 927 -23.44 -2.30 24.93
CA VAL A 927 -22.65 -3.53 24.74
C VAL A 927 -21.27 -3.15 24.20
N PHE A 928 -20.21 -3.74 24.75
CA PHE A 928 -18.85 -3.53 24.30
C PHE A 928 -18.25 -4.83 23.75
N LEU A 929 -17.92 -4.87 22.45
CA LEU A 929 -17.28 -5.98 21.78
C LEU A 929 -15.78 -5.71 21.67
N GLN A 930 -15.00 -6.40 22.51
CA GLN A 930 -13.54 -6.39 22.45
C GLN A 930 -13.07 -7.58 21.61
N TYR A 931 -12.43 -7.32 20.48
CA TYR A 931 -11.77 -8.35 19.66
C TYR A 931 -10.29 -8.43 20.02
N ARG A 932 -9.90 -9.55 20.66
CA ARG A 932 -8.53 -9.76 21.15
C ARG A 932 -7.52 -9.96 20.03
N GLY A 933 -6.35 -9.32 20.14
CA GLY A 933 -5.28 -9.36 19.17
C GLY A 933 -5.62 -8.68 17.83
N GLU A 934 -6.63 -7.82 17.82
CA GLU A 934 -7.05 -7.10 16.61
C GLU A 934 -6.62 -5.64 16.65
N PRO A 935 -6.09 -5.13 15.51
CA PRO A 935 -5.75 -3.73 15.35
C PRO A 935 -7.00 -2.88 15.06
N HIS A 936 -6.77 -1.61 14.69
CA HIS A 936 -7.82 -0.61 14.37
C HIS A 936 -8.89 -1.10 13.35
N HIS A 937 -8.46 -1.83 12.33
CA HIS A 937 -9.34 -2.50 11.38
C HIS A 937 -9.19 -4.01 11.57
N LEU A 938 -10.27 -4.73 11.84
CA LEU A 938 -10.23 -6.17 12.02
C LEU A 938 -9.51 -6.87 10.86
N LYS A 939 -8.56 -7.73 11.17
CA LYS A 939 -7.76 -8.47 10.18
C LYS A 939 -8.13 -9.94 10.10
N GLN A 940 -8.36 -10.59 11.24
CA GLN A 940 -8.70 -12.00 11.28
C GLN A 940 -10.10 -12.22 10.69
N TYR A 941 -10.19 -13.15 9.75
CA TYR A 941 -11.43 -13.36 8.99
C TYR A 941 -12.62 -13.75 9.89
N ALA A 942 -12.37 -14.61 10.89
CA ALA A 942 -13.39 -15.02 11.85
C ALA A 942 -13.98 -13.83 12.62
N ASN A 943 -13.15 -12.89 13.03
CA ASN A 943 -13.57 -11.68 13.75
C ASN A 943 -14.34 -10.72 12.84
N LYS A 944 -13.94 -10.57 11.57
CA LYS A 944 -14.68 -9.78 10.57
C LYS A 944 -16.08 -10.36 10.36
N LEU A 945 -16.18 -11.67 10.19
CA LEU A 945 -17.45 -12.36 9.96
C LEU A 945 -18.36 -12.27 11.20
N ASP A 946 -17.82 -12.54 12.41
CA ASP A 946 -18.56 -12.42 13.67
C ASP A 946 -19.10 -10.99 13.86
N TYR A 947 -18.28 -9.98 13.63
CA TYR A 947 -18.73 -8.59 13.75
C TYR A 947 -19.79 -8.23 12.71
N SER A 948 -19.63 -8.67 11.46
CA SER A 948 -20.66 -8.46 10.41
C SER A 948 -22.00 -9.09 10.78
N ILE A 949 -22.00 -10.29 11.37
CA ILE A 949 -23.20 -10.97 11.87
C ILE A 949 -23.81 -10.18 13.05
N ARG A 950 -23.00 -9.76 14.02
CA ARG A 950 -23.49 -9.02 15.19
C ARG A 950 -24.04 -7.64 14.80
N MET A 951 -23.41 -6.93 13.86
CA MET A 951 -23.96 -5.68 13.31
C MET A 951 -25.38 -5.90 12.77
N LYS A 952 -25.56 -6.94 11.93
CA LYS A 952 -26.88 -7.25 11.37
C LYS A 952 -27.91 -7.59 12.46
N GLN A 953 -27.54 -8.43 13.42
CA GLN A 953 -28.41 -8.79 14.55
C GLN A 953 -28.81 -7.58 15.41
N TYR A 954 -27.88 -6.66 15.65
CA TYR A 954 -28.12 -5.46 16.45
C TYR A 954 -29.10 -4.51 15.74
N LEU A 955 -28.86 -4.28 14.46
CA LEU A 955 -29.74 -3.47 13.61
C LEU A 955 -31.13 -4.12 13.48
N ASP A 956 -31.23 -5.43 13.26
CA ASP A 956 -32.49 -6.14 13.14
C ASP A 956 -33.32 -6.03 14.45
N HIS A 957 -32.66 -6.14 15.59
CA HIS A 957 -33.36 -6.01 16.88
C HIS A 957 -33.96 -4.63 17.05
N TYR A 958 -33.17 -3.58 16.87
CA TYR A 958 -33.63 -2.22 17.21
C TYR A 958 -34.36 -1.50 16.07
N CYS A 959 -34.02 -1.77 14.80
CA CYS A 959 -34.60 -1.05 13.67
C CYS A 959 -35.81 -1.77 13.05
N VAL A 960 -35.84 -3.12 13.14
CA VAL A 960 -36.91 -3.95 12.54
C VAL A 960 -37.83 -4.55 13.60
N GLY A 961 -37.40 -4.65 14.86
CA GLY A 961 -38.12 -5.29 15.95
C GLY A 961 -37.88 -6.80 16.05
N GLY A 962 -36.78 -7.29 15.50
CA GLY A 962 -36.36 -8.68 15.62
C GLY A 962 -36.05 -9.10 17.07
N LYS A 963 -36.16 -10.40 17.36
CA LYS A 963 -35.85 -10.94 18.68
C LYS A 963 -34.41 -10.65 19.07
N ALA A 964 -34.17 -10.13 20.28
CA ALA A 964 -32.84 -9.92 20.81
C ALA A 964 -32.08 -11.25 20.95
N PRO A 965 -30.91 -11.43 20.34
CA PRO A 965 -30.00 -12.50 20.69
C PRO A 965 -29.57 -12.42 22.15
N ALA A 966 -29.13 -13.54 22.74
CA ALA A 966 -28.71 -13.60 24.14
C ALA A 966 -27.61 -12.57 24.48
N TRP A 967 -26.67 -12.37 23.59
CA TRP A 967 -25.55 -11.43 23.78
C TRP A 967 -26.02 -9.95 23.88
N ILE A 968 -27.15 -9.58 23.28
CA ILE A 968 -27.78 -8.26 23.43
C ILE A 968 -28.60 -8.21 24.73
N ALA A 969 -29.41 -9.27 24.97
CA ALA A 969 -30.38 -9.26 26.06
C ALA A 969 -29.73 -9.42 27.45
N SER A 970 -28.67 -10.23 27.59
CA SER A 970 -28.06 -10.61 28.88
C SER A 970 -26.53 -10.67 28.90
N GLY A 971 -25.89 -10.40 27.76
CA GLY A 971 -24.44 -10.59 27.59
C GLY A 971 -24.04 -12.06 27.49
N GLU A 972 -22.75 -12.29 27.32
CA GLU A 972 -22.15 -13.63 27.32
C GLU A 972 -21.09 -13.72 28.43
N PRO A 973 -21.20 -14.69 29.36
CA PRO A 973 -20.19 -14.90 30.40
C PRO A 973 -18.84 -15.25 29.79
N TYR A 974 -17.76 -14.81 30.44
CA TYR A 974 -16.40 -15.22 30.04
C TYR A 974 -16.25 -16.72 30.15
N ARG A 975 -15.84 -17.38 29.07
CA ARG A 975 -15.77 -18.86 28.96
C ARG A 975 -14.34 -19.43 29.09
N GLY A 976 -13.36 -18.62 29.57
CA GLY A 976 -12.00 -19.08 29.80
C GLY A 976 -11.16 -19.32 28.53
N ARG A 977 -11.57 -18.81 27.35
CA ARG A 977 -10.89 -19.01 26.04
C ARG A 977 -10.05 -17.82 25.62
#